data_24d509e6c5bfd38f086d16fd6697fa5f
#
_entry.id   24d509e6c5bfd38f086d16fd6697fa5f
#
_cell.length_a   1.000
_cell.length_b   1.000
_cell.length_c   1.000
_cell.angle_alpha   90.00
_cell.angle_beta   90.00
_cell.angle_gamma   90.00
#
_symmetry.space_group_name_H-M   'P 1'
#
loop_
_entity.id
_entity.type
_entity.pdbx_description
1 polymer ?
#
loop_
_entity_poly.entity_id
_entity_poly.type
_entity_poly.pdbx_seq_one_letter_code
_entity_poly.pdbx_strand_id
1 'polypeptide(L)'
;MEFVWQGSRTLGSTAQILGGVLNNLYVPPHGFEFDIASADPPIQDNPLLYDINVQERVDSFVKLAVEQGKEFRTNHIMWTMGSDFTYENANTWFKQIDKLIHYVNKDGRVNAFYSTPSIYVDANHAENIPWPLKLDDFFPYADRPHCYWTGYFTSRPTLKRYVRQLSAYLQVARQLEFLIGKRKVGPTTDSLEEAMAVVQHHDGISGTEQQHVADDYAKRLALGAAEAEELVGSVLPILLGSKLKARYKKEINSEMKTVPHVGSGNTSRSPPEISYSPMNKDKLLKVQQCALLNISYCPPTEADIVSGKSLVVVAYNSLGWAREELIRIPVTNSMLEVKDSKGNVIPSQLVPLSEGFEKVRNIYIGDDSQNKHLIFWLVFYVAVPPFGYNSYFVTTSMANTPNQASKSSVEKLDTVGDVVLKSRDLTLSLSKLNGQLMHFENHRTKTNASIEQSYCWYNASDGNTNESRLQASGAYIFRPNSSTCFPVQDPNNYAPLKVIRGTLVDEIHQEISPWVFQVVRLLKTSEHVEIEFVVGPIPIEDDLGKELVTKLHTNISSVGEFYTDSNGRDFVKRVRNYRSDWNLNVTEPVAGNYYPVNLGIYLKDNEKEASLLVDRAIGGSSLTDGELEVMLHRRLLHDDGRGVAEALNESICISNGEPCQGLVVQGQFFINIDPVGNAARWRRTQGQKIYSPLQLAFAMIPETNHSTITTPEFSSLIAGYELPPNIVIITLQELDEKNLLLRLAHIYEANEDAELSQVATINLENLFAHRKIDKVSELSLSANQLRSKMKPLKWKLETGAQMVGSPIRGAPIKDGQFSIEIAPMEIKTLSIKFKYDN
;
A
#
# COMPACT_ATOMS: atom_id res chain seq x y z
N MET A 1 -30.45 10.98 5.17
CA MET A 1 -29.76 9.68 5.33
C MET A 1 -28.47 9.85 6.12
N GLU A 2 -28.64 10.12 7.41
CA GLU A 2 -27.54 10.43 8.32
C GLU A 2 -27.52 9.43 9.47
N PHE A 3 -26.35 9.14 9.97
CA PHE A 3 -26.10 8.12 10.98
C PHE A 3 -24.81 8.44 11.75
N VAL A 4 -24.66 7.85 12.91
CA VAL A 4 -23.36 7.78 13.58
C VAL A 4 -22.61 6.60 13.03
N TRP A 5 -21.45 6.84 12.44
CA TRP A 5 -20.60 5.79 11.92
C TRP A 5 -19.48 5.44 12.90
N GLN A 6 -19.41 4.17 13.26
CA GLN A 6 -18.32 3.60 14.04
C GLN A 6 -17.44 2.77 13.12
N GLY A 7 -16.45 3.41 12.52
CA GLY A 7 -15.61 2.82 11.45
C GLY A 7 -14.63 1.74 11.92
N SER A 8 -14.44 1.56 13.24
CA SER A 8 -13.63 0.48 13.82
C SER A 8 -14.40 -0.19 14.95
N ARG A 9 -14.53 -1.50 14.87
CA ARG A 9 -15.15 -2.29 15.95
C ARG A 9 -14.29 -2.28 17.20
N THR A 10 -12.99 -2.38 17.03
CA THR A 10 -12.02 -2.39 18.13
C THR A 10 -11.98 -1.05 18.88
N LEU A 11 -11.99 0.07 18.16
CA LEU A 11 -11.95 1.40 18.78
C LEU A 11 -13.31 1.83 19.36
N GLY A 12 -14.39 1.12 19.02
CA GLY A 12 -15.72 1.29 19.61
C GLY A 12 -16.23 2.73 19.54
N SER A 13 -16.94 3.17 20.58
CA SER A 13 -17.53 4.51 20.68
C SER A 13 -16.53 5.68 20.60
N THR A 14 -15.24 5.40 20.69
CA THR A 14 -14.19 6.42 20.55
C THR A 14 -13.85 6.76 19.10
N ALA A 15 -14.32 5.94 18.14
CA ALA A 15 -14.18 6.14 16.70
C ALA A 15 -15.54 6.42 16.04
N GLN A 16 -16.44 7.12 16.74
CA GLN A 16 -17.75 7.50 16.23
C GLN A 16 -17.72 8.93 15.68
N ILE A 17 -18.23 9.08 14.48
CA ILE A 17 -18.43 10.37 13.81
C ILE A 17 -19.81 10.41 13.16
N LEU A 18 -20.36 11.61 12.94
CA LEU A 18 -21.53 11.76 12.08
C LEU A 18 -21.13 11.45 10.64
N GLY A 19 -21.84 10.54 10.01
CA GLY A 19 -21.78 10.27 8.59
C GLY A 19 -23.09 10.60 7.91
N GLY A 20 -23.05 10.94 6.64
CA GLY A 20 -24.24 11.20 5.85
C GLY A 20 -24.03 10.89 4.38
N VAL A 21 -25.08 10.44 3.73
CA VAL A 21 -25.13 10.30 2.28
C VAL A 21 -25.83 11.55 1.73
N LEU A 22 -25.13 12.29 0.87
CA LEU A 22 -25.69 13.46 0.20
C LEU A 22 -26.76 13.02 -0.81
N ASN A 23 -27.86 13.78 -0.90
CA ASN A 23 -28.99 13.41 -1.75
C ASN A 23 -28.64 13.47 -3.26
N ASN A 24 -27.84 14.47 -3.64
CA ASN A 24 -27.41 14.73 -5.02
C ASN A 24 -25.91 14.49 -5.21
N LEU A 25 -25.30 13.50 -4.57
CA LEU A 25 -23.85 13.36 -4.56
C LEU A 25 -23.17 14.67 -4.11
N TYR A 26 -22.27 15.24 -4.91
CA TYR A 26 -21.62 16.53 -4.66
C TYR A 26 -22.03 17.62 -5.67
N VAL A 27 -23.16 17.45 -6.36
CA VAL A 27 -23.68 18.44 -7.31
C VAL A 27 -24.76 19.31 -6.66
N PRO A 28 -25.04 20.53 -7.19
CA PRO A 28 -26.08 21.38 -6.68
C PRO A 28 -27.48 20.78 -6.89
N PRO A 29 -28.50 21.25 -6.15
CA PRO A 29 -29.86 20.82 -6.41
C PRO A 29 -30.28 21.20 -7.84
N HIS A 30 -31.09 20.35 -8.45
CA HIS A 30 -31.52 20.51 -9.83
C HIS A 30 -32.07 21.90 -10.11
N GLY A 31 -31.60 22.53 -11.17
CA GLY A 31 -31.98 23.86 -11.58
C GLY A 31 -31.15 24.99 -10.91
N PHE A 32 -30.11 24.67 -10.13
CA PHE A 32 -29.26 25.63 -9.43
C PHE A 32 -27.78 25.48 -9.73
N GLU A 33 -27.45 24.99 -10.90
CA GLU A 33 -26.10 24.97 -11.41
C GLU A 33 -25.78 26.34 -12.04
N PHE A 34 -24.79 27.04 -11.50
CA PHE A 34 -24.43 28.38 -11.93
C PHE A 34 -23.17 28.46 -12.75
N ASP A 35 -22.77 27.32 -13.32
CA ASP A 35 -21.62 27.27 -14.23
C ASP A 35 -21.94 27.96 -15.55
N ILE A 36 -20.90 28.47 -16.22
CA ILE A 36 -21.05 29.18 -17.49
C ILE A 36 -21.60 28.28 -18.61
N ALA A 37 -21.37 26.99 -18.50
CA ALA A 37 -21.84 25.97 -19.45
C ALA A 37 -23.24 25.44 -19.12
N SER A 38 -23.79 25.79 -17.97
CA SER A 38 -25.10 25.30 -17.51
C SER A 38 -26.25 26.00 -18.28
N ALA A 39 -27.29 25.20 -18.54
CA ALA A 39 -28.55 25.71 -19.08
C ALA A 39 -29.50 26.28 -17.99
N ASP A 40 -29.15 26.17 -16.72
CA ASP A 40 -29.98 26.63 -15.60
C ASP A 40 -30.05 28.15 -15.60
N PRO A 41 -31.27 28.74 -15.45
CA PRO A 41 -31.40 30.16 -15.55
C PRO A 41 -30.77 30.88 -14.36
N PRO A 42 -29.92 31.88 -14.58
CA PRO A 42 -29.40 32.74 -13.51
C PRO A 42 -30.51 33.52 -12.82
N ILE A 43 -30.23 34.02 -11.62
CA ILE A 43 -31.16 34.91 -10.92
C ILE A 43 -31.11 36.29 -11.57
N GLN A 44 -32.22 36.66 -12.26
CA GLN A 44 -32.39 37.98 -12.83
C GLN A 44 -33.24 38.81 -11.89
N ASP A 45 -32.63 39.81 -11.26
CA ASP A 45 -33.23 40.63 -10.22
C ASP A 45 -33.44 42.10 -10.62
N ASN A 46 -33.19 42.44 -11.87
CA ASN A 46 -33.47 43.80 -12.37
C ASN A 46 -34.93 43.91 -12.77
N PRO A 47 -35.73 44.74 -12.06
CA PRO A 47 -37.16 44.88 -12.32
C PRO A 47 -37.51 45.55 -13.66
N LEU A 48 -36.48 46.09 -14.35
CA LEU A 48 -36.67 46.70 -15.66
C LEU A 48 -36.51 45.71 -16.82
N LEU A 49 -36.13 44.47 -16.51
CA LEU A 49 -35.93 43.44 -17.52
C LEU A 49 -37.15 42.50 -17.57
N TYR A 50 -37.49 42.07 -18.79
CA TYR A 50 -38.66 41.19 -19.03
C TYR A 50 -38.50 39.79 -18.47
N ASP A 51 -37.26 39.37 -18.26
CA ASP A 51 -36.88 38.03 -17.77
C ASP A 51 -36.63 38.01 -16.25
N ILE A 52 -37.14 38.95 -15.50
CA ILE A 52 -37.06 38.96 -14.03
C ILE A 52 -37.69 37.69 -13.46
N ASN A 53 -36.90 36.91 -12.68
CA ASN A 53 -37.30 35.58 -12.26
C ASN A 53 -37.07 35.32 -10.75
N VAL A 54 -36.73 36.34 -9.97
CA VAL A 54 -36.38 36.21 -8.55
C VAL A 54 -37.35 35.35 -7.77
N GLN A 55 -38.67 35.66 -7.89
CA GLN A 55 -39.69 34.96 -7.09
C GLN A 55 -39.82 33.49 -7.51
N GLU A 56 -39.75 33.20 -8.78
CA GLU A 56 -39.78 31.84 -9.30
C GLU A 56 -38.57 31.00 -8.80
N ARG A 57 -37.38 31.62 -8.83
CA ARG A 57 -36.15 30.97 -8.36
C ARG A 57 -36.18 30.70 -6.85
N VAL A 58 -36.70 31.67 -6.06
CA VAL A 58 -36.87 31.51 -4.62
C VAL A 58 -37.87 30.42 -4.31
N ASP A 59 -39.05 30.41 -4.98
CA ASP A 59 -40.07 29.36 -4.76
C ASP A 59 -39.53 27.98 -5.13
N SER A 60 -38.81 27.85 -6.21
CA SER A 60 -38.18 26.59 -6.63
C SER A 60 -37.14 26.08 -5.60
N PHE A 61 -36.28 26.99 -5.13
CA PHE A 61 -35.27 26.65 -4.11
C PHE A 61 -35.91 26.23 -2.78
N VAL A 62 -36.87 26.99 -2.31
CA VAL A 62 -37.61 26.71 -1.07
C VAL A 62 -38.34 25.36 -1.16
N LYS A 63 -38.96 25.10 -2.32
CA LYS A 63 -39.62 23.80 -2.56
C LYS A 63 -38.65 22.64 -2.43
N LEU A 64 -37.51 22.70 -3.10
CA LEU A 64 -36.48 21.65 -3.02
C LEU A 64 -35.94 21.48 -1.60
N ALA A 65 -35.68 22.60 -0.89
CA ALA A 65 -35.20 22.55 0.47
C ALA A 65 -36.20 21.88 1.44
N VAL A 66 -37.48 22.22 1.31
CA VAL A 66 -38.55 21.59 2.13
C VAL A 66 -38.77 20.14 1.78
N GLU A 67 -38.66 19.76 0.50
CA GLU A 67 -38.78 18.37 0.06
C GLU A 67 -37.62 17.54 0.60
N GLN A 68 -36.40 18.02 0.47
CA GLN A 68 -35.23 17.34 0.99
C GLN A 68 -35.25 17.25 2.52
N GLY A 69 -35.68 18.31 3.21
CA GLY A 69 -35.80 18.29 4.67
C GLY A 69 -36.69 17.19 5.22
N LYS A 70 -37.64 16.68 4.44
CA LYS A 70 -38.46 15.52 4.85
C LYS A 70 -37.75 14.19 4.90
N GLU A 71 -36.62 14.11 4.19
CA GLU A 71 -35.78 12.89 4.14
C GLU A 71 -34.72 12.88 5.23
N PHE A 72 -34.50 14.01 5.90
CA PHE A 72 -33.48 14.17 6.95
C PHE A 72 -34.12 14.15 8.33
N ARG A 73 -33.35 13.87 9.38
CA ARG A 73 -33.84 13.77 10.75
C ARG A 73 -34.05 15.12 11.40
N THR A 74 -33.34 16.12 10.92
CA THR A 74 -33.41 17.50 11.41
C THR A 74 -33.87 18.43 10.33
N ASN A 75 -34.15 19.68 10.68
CA ASN A 75 -34.43 20.73 9.70
C ASN A 75 -33.18 21.35 9.10
N HIS A 76 -31.99 20.80 9.42
CA HIS A 76 -30.73 21.21 8.84
C HIS A 76 -30.42 20.32 7.64
N ILE A 77 -30.19 20.97 6.48
CA ILE A 77 -29.73 20.30 5.27
C ILE A 77 -28.46 21.00 4.78
N MET A 78 -27.60 20.27 4.10
CA MET A 78 -26.38 20.80 3.50
C MET A 78 -26.39 20.47 2.01
N TRP A 79 -26.22 21.49 1.16
CA TRP A 79 -26.02 21.33 -0.27
C TRP A 79 -24.61 21.69 -0.66
N THR A 80 -24.01 20.85 -1.47
CA THR A 80 -22.77 21.16 -2.16
C THR A 80 -23.13 21.97 -3.42
N MET A 81 -22.56 23.17 -3.52
CA MET A 81 -22.85 24.05 -4.66
C MET A 81 -21.65 24.07 -5.59
N GLY A 82 -21.56 23.07 -6.46
CA GLY A 82 -20.49 22.86 -7.43
C GLY A 82 -20.47 21.44 -7.94
N SER A 83 -19.53 21.15 -8.82
CA SER A 83 -19.24 19.83 -9.41
C SER A 83 -17.81 19.84 -9.94
N ASP A 84 -17.40 18.80 -10.69
CA ASP A 84 -16.10 18.78 -11.34
C ASP A 84 -15.95 19.97 -12.29
N PHE A 85 -14.80 20.65 -12.24
CA PHE A 85 -14.43 21.80 -13.09
C PHE A 85 -15.30 23.08 -12.97
N THR A 86 -16.29 23.13 -12.08
CA THR A 86 -17.31 24.18 -12.14
C THR A 86 -16.89 25.54 -11.57
N TYR A 87 -15.80 25.65 -10.82
CA TYR A 87 -15.31 26.92 -10.26
C TYR A 87 -14.17 27.57 -11.05
N GLU A 88 -13.95 27.17 -12.30
CA GLU A 88 -13.03 27.87 -13.21
C GLU A 88 -13.43 29.34 -13.37
N ASN A 89 -14.73 29.62 -13.40
CA ASN A 89 -15.34 30.92 -13.39
C ASN A 89 -16.09 31.20 -12.09
N ALA A 90 -15.39 31.24 -10.98
CA ALA A 90 -15.95 31.38 -9.64
C ALA A 90 -16.91 32.56 -9.45
N ASN A 91 -16.73 33.64 -10.20
CA ASN A 91 -17.59 34.84 -10.16
C ASN A 91 -19.06 34.56 -10.50
N THR A 92 -19.32 33.63 -11.42
CA THR A 92 -20.70 33.24 -11.77
C THR A 92 -21.40 32.61 -10.60
N TRP A 93 -20.71 31.65 -9.96
CA TRP A 93 -21.21 30.95 -8.78
C TRP A 93 -21.45 31.90 -7.60
N PHE A 94 -20.46 32.61 -7.14
CA PHE A 94 -20.58 33.49 -5.98
C PHE A 94 -21.66 34.58 -6.17
N LYS A 95 -21.69 35.20 -7.36
CA LYS A 95 -22.68 36.20 -7.66
C LYS A 95 -24.12 35.65 -7.57
N GLN A 96 -24.35 34.44 -8.07
CA GLN A 96 -25.68 33.84 -8.06
C GLN A 96 -26.05 33.29 -6.69
N ILE A 97 -25.11 32.68 -6.00
CA ILE A 97 -25.34 32.18 -4.63
C ILE A 97 -25.61 33.34 -3.66
N ASP A 98 -24.88 34.44 -3.77
CA ASP A 98 -25.12 35.63 -2.96
C ASP A 98 -26.54 36.17 -3.17
N LYS A 99 -27.01 36.29 -4.42
CA LYS A 99 -28.39 36.69 -4.72
C LYS A 99 -29.39 35.70 -4.18
N LEU A 100 -29.16 34.41 -4.36
CA LEU A 100 -30.06 33.36 -3.88
C LEU A 100 -30.21 33.42 -2.37
N ILE A 101 -29.11 33.47 -1.62
CA ILE A 101 -29.11 33.60 -0.16
C ILE A 101 -29.85 34.87 0.26
N HIS A 102 -29.61 36.01 -0.40
CA HIS A 102 -30.27 37.27 -0.08
C HIS A 102 -31.79 37.16 -0.21
N TYR A 103 -32.28 36.69 -1.37
CA TYR A 103 -33.70 36.66 -1.66
C TYR A 103 -34.45 35.55 -0.92
N VAL A 104 -33.83 34.38 -0.72
CA VAL A 104 -34.40 33.28 0.09
C VAL A 104 -34.55 33.70 1.56
N ASN A 105 -33.55 34.37 2.14
CA ASN A 105 -33.65 34.87 3.50
C ASN A 105 -34.66 36.05 3.64
N LYS A 106 -34.82 36.88 2.59
CA LYS A 106 -35.84 37.91 2.56
C LYS A 106 -37.26 37.35 2.50
N ASP A 107 -37.43 36.22 1.79
CA ASP A 107 -38.70 35.46 1.77
C ASP A 107 -39.01 34.84 3.14
N GLY A 108 -38.02 34.34 3.87
CA GLY A 108 -38.11 33.90 5.26
C GLY A 108 -38.64 32.48 5.48
N ARG A 109 -39.02 31.71 4.44
CA ARG A 109 -39.46 30.33 4.59
C ARG A 109 -38.31 29.38 4.88
N VAL A 110 -37.12 29.71 4.40
CA VAL A 110 -35.86 28.95 4.59
C VAL A 110 -34.76 29.92 4.99
N ASN A 111 -33.89 29.52 5.90
CA ASN A 111 -32.67 30.25 6.26
C ASN A 111 -31.48 29.66 5.52
N ALA A 112 -30.93 30.38 4.54
CA ALA A 112 -29.82 29.96 3.72
C ALA A 112 -28.54 30.76 4.03
N PHE A 113 -27.39 30.11 4.10
CA PHE A 113 -26.12 30.78 4.32
C PHE A 113 -24.95 29.88 3.88
N TYR A 114 -23.80 30.49 3.63
CA TYR A 114 -22.57 29.74 3.42
C TYR A 114 -22.20 28.97 4.68
N SER A 115 -21.85 27.67 4.51
CA SER A 115 -21.56 26.79 5.61
C SER A 115 -20.27 25.98 5.36
N THR A 116 -19.90 25.21 6.37
CA THR A 116 -18.84 24.18 6.30
C THR A 116 -19.39 22.89 6.87
N PRO A 117 -18.79 21.74 6.57
CA PRO A 117 -19.18 20.48 7.20
C PRO A 117 -19.21 20.54 8.73
N SER A 118 -18.27 21.26 9.38
CA SER A 118 -18.26 21.41 10.83
C SER A 118 -19.47 22.18 11.37
N ILE A 119 -19.88 23.28 10.71
CA ILE A 119 -21.08 24.05 11.10
C ILE A 119 -22.34 23.18 10.99
N TYR A 120 -22.43 22.41 9.91
CA TYR A 120 -23.55 21.48 9.70
C TYR A 120 -23.61 20.38 10.77
N VAL A 121 -22.46 19.76 11.08
CA VAL A 121 -22.37 18.74 12.12
C VAL A 121 -22.70 19.30 13.50
N ASP A 122 -22.22 20.52 13.83
CA ASP A 122 -22.52 21.19 15.09
C ASP A 122 -24.02 21.50 15.22
N ALA A 123 -24.67 21.95 14.13
CA ALA A 123 -26.10 22.21 14.11
C ALA A 123 -26.91 20.91 14.39
N ASN A 124 -26.59 19.85 13.69
CA ASN A 124 -27.21 18.54 13.90
C ASN A 124 -26.97 17.97 15.30
N HIS A 125 -25.78 18.19 15.86
CA HIS A 125 -25.48 17.76 17.23
C HIS A 125 -26.28 18.54 18.28
N ALA A 126 -26.54 19.82 18.05
CA ALA A 126 -27.29 20.68 18.93
C ALA A 126 -28.76 20.25 19.10
N GLU A 127 -29.33 19.56 18.12
CA GLU A 127 -30.71 19.03 18.16
C GLU A 127 -30.89 17.91 19.20
N ASN A 128 -29.79 17.31 19.66
CA ASN A 128 -29.77 16.29 20.72
C ASN A 128 -30.77 15.12 20.52
N ILE A 129 -31.01 14.75 19.27
CA ILE A 129 -31.86 13.64 18.87
C ILE A 129 -31.07 12.30 18.79
N PRO A 130 -31.75 11.14 18.87
CA PRO A 130 -31.07 9.86 18.66
C PRO A 130 -30.78 9.60 17.19
N TRP A 131 -29.60 9.02 16.92
CA TRP A 131 -29.10 8.69 15.58
C TRP A 131 -28.96 7.19 15.40
N PRO A 132 -29.19 6.63 14.21
CA PRO A 132 -28.89 5.24 13.91
C PRO A 132 -27.38 5.01 13.93
N LEU A 133 -26.96 3.79 14.30
CA LEU A 133 -25.56 3.40 14.35
C LEU A 133 -25.23 2.50 13.14
N LYS A 134 -24.18 2.85 12.39
CA LYS A 134 -23.58 2.03 11.34
C LYS A 134 -22.22 1.51 11.78
N LEU A 135 -21.99 0.20 11.68
CA LEU A 135 -20.80 -0.49 12.21
C LEU A 135 -19.84 -1.02 11.15
N ASP A 136 -20.27 -1.09 9.89
CA ASP A 136 -19.50 -1.59 8.76
C ASP A 136 -19.02 -0.46 7.82
N ASP A 137 -18.34 -0.80 6.75
CA ASP A 137 -17.97 0.16 5.71
C ASP A 137 -19.08 0.33 4.64
N PHE A 138 -18.73 0.96 3.52
CA PHE A 138 -19.66 1.32 2.46
C PHE A 138 -19.47 0.49 1.19
N PHE A 139 -18.67 -0.57 1.26
CA PHE A 139 -18.42 -1.45 0.11
C PHE A 139 -19.41 -2.63 0.07
N PRO A 140 -19.72 -3.11 -1.16
CA PRO A 140 -19.42 -2.50 -2.46
C PRO A 140 -20.37 -1.33 -2.73
N TYR A 141 -19.87 -0.30 -3.44
CA TYR A 141 -20.68 0.83 -3.89
C TYR A 141 -21.23 0.56 -5.29
N ALA A 142 -22.50 0.97 -5.52
CA ALA A 142 -23.11 1.02 -6.84
C ALA A 142 -23.95 2.30 -6.95
N ASP A 143 -23.76 3.10 -7.98
CA ASP A 143 -24.56 4.31 -8.20
C ASP A 143 -25.94 4.02 -8.81
N ARG A 144 -26.11 2.82 -9.38
CA ARG A 144 -27.36 2.29 -9.93
C ARG A 144 -27.29 0.77 -10.10
N PRO A 145 -28.41 0.08 -10.37
CA PRO A 145 -28.40 -1.34 -10.71
C PRO A 145 -27.40 -1.65 -11.82
N HIS A 146 -26.67 -2.76 -11.69
CA HIS A 146 -25.63 -3.25 -12.61
C HIS A 146 -24.34 -2.42 -12.68
N CYS A 147 -24.21 -1.33 -11.93
CA CYS A 147 -23.05 -0.44 -11.99
C CYS A 147 -22.28 -0.45 -10.67
N TYR A 148 -21.63 -1.58 -10.36
CA TYR A 148 -20.80 -1.72 -9.17
C TYR A 148 -19.40 -1.16 -9.41
N TRP A 149 -19.02 -0.21 -8.61
CA TRP A 149 -17.70 0.42 -8.58
C TRP A 149 -16.72 -0.48 -7.83
N THR A 150 -16.47 -1.65 -8.36
CA THR A 150 -15.57 -2.64 -7.75
C THR A 150 -14.38 -2.97 -8.63
N GLY A 151 -14.34 -2.44 -9.86
CA GLY A 151 -13.23 -2.58 -10.78
C GLY A 151 -12.00 -1.80 -10.33
N TYR A 152 -12.18 -0.58 -9.83
CA TYR A 152 -11.07 0.28 -9.44
C TYR A 152 -10.24 -0.27 -8.27
N PHE A 153 -10.73 -1.26 -7.53
CA PHE A 153 -9.91 -1.94 -6.54
C PHE A 153 -8.65 -2.55 -7.16
N THR A 154 -8.74 -2.97 -8.44
CA THR A 154 -7.63 -3.60 -9.17
C THR A 154 -7.07 -2.74 -10.31
N SER A 155 -7.80 -1.75 -10.83
CA SER A 155 -7.36 -0.92 -11.97
C SER A 155 -5.96 -0.37 -11.74
N ARG A 156 -5.11 -0.41 -12.78
CA ARG A 156 -3.69 -0.04 -12.78
C ARG A 156 -2.87 -0.74 -11.67
N PRO A 157 -2.83 -2.07 -11.65
CA PRO A 157 -2.21 -2.82 -10.56
C PRO A 157 -0.71 -2.57 -10.43
N THR A 158 -0.04 -2.18 -11.51
CA THR A 158 1.38 -1.84 -11.52
C THR A 158 1.63 -0.53 -10.77
N LEU A 159 0.82 0.51 -11.02
CA LEU A 159 0.90 1.78 -10.30
C LEU A 159 0.63 1.58 -8.79
N LYS A 160 -0.42 0.81 -8.45
CA LYS A 160 -0.73 0.47 -7.05
C LYS A 160 0.44 -0.19 -6.33
N ARG A 161 1.14 -1.11 -7.02
CA ARG A 161 2.32 -1.73 -6.46
C ARG A 161 3.49 -0.75 -6.33
N TYR A 162 3.72 0.08 -7.34
CA TYR A 162 4.78 1.08 -7.30
C TYR A 162 4.59 2.05 -6.12
N VAL A 163 3.38 2.53 -5.92
CA VAL A 163 3.03 3.35 -4.75
C VAL A 163 3.31 2.61 -3.43
N ARG A 164 2.96 1.34 -3.34
CA ARG A 164 3.23 0.52 -2.14
C ARG A 164 4.73 0.38 -1.87
N GLN A 165 5.53 0.11 -2.89
CA GLN A 165 6.99 0.00 -2.78
C GLN A 165 7.62 1.33 -2.35
N LEU A 166 7.20 2.43 -2.96
CA LEU A 166 7.73 3.75 -2.63
C LEU A 166 7.27 4.24 -1.25
N SER A 167 6.10 3.85 -0.78
CA SER A 167 5.68 4.09 0.61
C SER A 167 6.63 3.44 1.62
N ALA A 168 7.02 2.19 1.37
CA ALA A 168 8.00 1.50 2.21
C ALA A 168 9.39 2.16 2.11
N TYR A 169 9.80 2.51 0.91
CA TYR A 169 11.08 3.17 0.66
C TYR A 169 11.17 4.56 1.33
N LEU A 170 10.09 5.33 1.27
CA LEU A 170 9.99 6.62 1.96
C LEU A 170 10.20 6.49 3.47
N GLN A 171 9.69 5.43 4.09
CA GLN A 171 9.93 5.18 5.52
C GLN A 171 11.42 4.95 5.82
N VAL A 172 12.11 4.19 4.97
CA VAL A 172 13.57 3.99 5.09
C VAL A 172 14.32 5.30 4.91
N ALA A 173 13.99 6.05 3.86
CA ALA A 173 14.65 7.34 3.57
C ALA A 173 14.45 8.33 4.74
N ARG A 174 13.25 8.45 5.29
CA ARG A 174 12.94 9.27 6.48
C ARG A 174 13.73 8.85 7.73
N GLN A 175 13.86 7.55 7.96
CA GLN A 175 14.64 7.02 9.07
C GLN A 175 16.12 7.35 8.92
N LEU A 176 16.67 7.18 7.72
CA LEU A 176 18.07 7.52 7.42
C LEU A 176 18.31 9.03 7.46
N GLU A 177 17.39 9.85 6.94
CA GLU A 177 17.44 11.31 7.05
C GLU A 177 17.46 11.75 8.51
N PHE A 178 16.60 11.19 9.34
CA PHE A 178 16.57 11.46 10.78
C PHE A 178 17.88 11.13 11.49
N LEU A 179 18.59 10.08 11.09
CA LEU A 179 19.88 9.70 11.70
C LEU A 179 20.98 10.74 11.46
N ILE A 180 20.94 11.43 10.35
CA ILE A 180 21.94 12.47 10.01
C ILE A 180 21.43 13.90 10.23
N GLY A 181 20.12 14.07 10.47
CA GLY A 181 19.42 15.35 10.54
C GLY A 181 19.01 15.86 9.16
N LYS A 182 17.81 16.42 9.06
CA LYS A 182 17.28 17.00 7.82
C LYS A 182 18.15 18.17 7.35
N ARG A 183 18.63 18.10 6.14
CA ARG A 183 19.52 19.10 5.54
C ARG A 183 18.73 20.20 4.86
N LYS A 184 19.27 21.43 4.89
CA LYS A 184 18.68 22.57 4.15
C LYS A 184 19.05 22.57 2.67
N VAL A 185 20.09 21.84 2.29
CA VAL A 185 20.62 21.77 0.93
C VAL A 185 21.08 20.35 0.66
N GLY A 186 20.74 19.83 -0.50
CA GLY A 186 21.05 18.46 -0.92
C GLY A 186 19.78 17.59 -0.99
N PRO A 187 19.91 16.29 -1.24
CA PRO A 187 18.77 15.41 -1.37
C PRO A 187 18.04 15.24 -0.03
N THR A 188 16.72 15.28 -0.09
CA THR A 188 15.81 15.15 1.03
C THR A 188 14.69 14.14 0.69
N THR A 189 13.79 13.90 1.64
CA THR A 189 12.58 13.09 1.39
C THR A 189 11.42 13.90 0.82
N ASP A 190 11.53 15.22 0.71
CA ASP A 190 10.41 16.13 0.42
C ASP A 190 9.74 15.85 -0.94
N SER A 191 10.52 15.68 -2.02
CA SER A 191 9.97 15.39 -3.35
C SER A 191 9.19 14.06 -3.39
N LEU A 192 9.69 13.04 -2.71
CA LEU A 192 8.98 11.76 -2.64
C LEU A 192 7.75 11.85 -1.74
N GLU A 193 7.81 12.61 -0.64
CA GLU A 193 6.66 12.87 0.23
C GLU A 193 5.54 13.57 -0.54
N GLU A 194 5.87 14.59 -1.32
CA GLU A 194 4.92 15.33 -2.15
C GLU A 194 4.30 14.44 -3.22
N ALA A 195 5.10 13.71 -3.98
CA ALA A 195 4.62 12.78 -5.00
C ALA A 195 3.71 11.69 -4.41
N MET A 196 4.07 11.13 -3.25
CA MET A 196 3.27 10.15 -2.52
C MET A 196 1.95 10.74 -2.01
N ALA A 197 1.93 12.01 -1.60
CA ALA A 197 0.71 12.69 -1.18
C ALA A 197 -0.22 12.95 -2.37
N VAL A 198 0.32 13.44 -3.48
CA VAL A 198 -0.45 13.75 -4.69
C VAL A 198 -1.11 12.49 -5.28
N VAL A 199 -0.39 11.37 -5.37
CA VAL A 199 -0.95 10.12 -5.91
C VAL A 199 -2.05 9.50 -5.04
N GLN A 200 -2.23 9.94 -3.78
CA GLN A 200 -3.38 9.53 -2.95
C GLN A 200 -4.71 10.17 -3.40
N HIS A 201 -4.70 11.04 -4.41
CA HIS A 201 -5.91 11.50 -5.07
C HIS A 201 -6.82 10.33 -5.44
N HIS A 202 -8.16 10.49 -5.31
CA HIS A 202 -9.11 9.41 -5.48
C HIS A 202 -9.21 8.87 -6.93
N ASP A 203 -8.64 9.57 -7.93
CA ASP A 203 -8.43 9.04 -9.28
C ASP A 203 -6.98 8.56 -9.51
N GLY A 204 -6.02 8.96 -8.66
CA GLY A 204 -4.64 8.48 -8.75
C GLY A 204 -4.48 7.04 -8.26
N ILE A 205 -4.51 6.84 -6.94
CA ILE A 205 -4.30 5.50 -6.35
C ILE A 205 -5.42 4.50 -6.71
N SER A 206 -6.60 4.98 -7.06
CA SER A 206 -7.71 4.16 -7.56
C SER A 206 -7.44 3.58 -8.95
N GLY A 207 -6.62 4.26 -9.77
CA GLY A 207 -6.34 3.87 -11.15
C GLY A 207 -7.47 4.22 -12.12
N THR A 208 -8.20 5.29 -11.82
CA THR A 208 -9.38 5.75 -12.57
C THR A 208 -9.10 7.03 -13.36
N GLU A 209 -7.86 7.45 -13.43
CA GLU A 209 -7.37 8.55 -14.25
C GLU A 209 -7.09 8.13 -15.70
N GLN A 210 -6.97 9.11 -16.59
CA GLN A 210 -6.52 8.89 -17.97
C GLN A 210 -5.05 8.45 -18.01
N GLN A 211 -4.63 7.78 -19.08
CA GLN A 211 -3.29 7.21 -19.19
C GLN A 211 -2.19 8.25 -19.02
N HIS A 212 -2.32 9.39 -19.66
CA HIS A 212 -1.30 10.45 -19.57
C HIS A 212 -1.20 11.04 -18.16
N VAL A 213 -2.28 10.99 -17.36
CA VAL A 213 -2.27 11.41 -15.94
C VAL A 213 -1.60 10.34 -15.08
N ALA A 214 -1.87 9.06 -15.35
CA ALA A 214 -1.15 7.95 -14.70
C ALA A 214 0.35 8.03 -14.95
N ASP A 215 0.76 8.38 -16.18
CA ASP A 215 2.16 8.59 -16.55
C ASP A 215 2.79 9.76 -15.78
N ASP A 216 2.04 10.86 -15.56
CA ASP A 216 2.52 11.99 -14.73
C ASP A 216 2.69 11.59 -13.27
N TYR A 217 1.75 10.83 -12.69
CA TYR A 217 1.92 10.29 -11.33
C TYR A 217 3.15 9.39 -11.23
N ALA A 218 3.33 8.46 -12.17
CA ALA A 218 4.50 7.58 -12.20
C ALA A 218 5.80 8.37 -12.35
N LYS A 219 5.82 9.41 -13.18
CA LYS A 219 6.98 10.30 -13.37
C LYS A 219 7.33 11.07 -12.09
N ARG A 220 6.34 11.66 -11.40
CA ARG A 220 6.55 12.36 -10.12
C ARG A 220 7.11 11.42 -9.07
N LEU A 221 6.55 10.22 -8.97
CA LEU A 221 7.04 9.18 -8.06
C LEU A 221 8.48 8.79 -8.39
N ALA A 222 8.82 8.61 -9.67
CA ALA A 222 10.18 8.26 -10.09
C ALA A 222 11.19 9.36 -9.78
N LEU A 223 10.83 10.63 -9.99
CA LEU A 223 11.69 11.77 -9.64
C LEU A 223 11.93 11.87 -8.13
N GLY A 224 10.88 11.73 -7.33
CA GLY A 224 10.99 11.70 -5.88
C GLY A 224 11.79 10.50 -5.37
N ALA A 225 11.61 9.33 -5.98
CA ALA A 225 12.39 8.14 -5.67
C ALA A 225 13.89 8.34 -5.96
N ALA A 226 14.24 8.94 -7.10
CA ALA A 226 15.63 9.20 -7.47
C ALA A 226 16.32 10.13 -6.46
N GLU A 227 15.66 11.19 -5.98
CA GLU A 227 16.20 12.06 -4.93
C GLU A 227 16.37 11.30 -3.60
N ALA A 228 15.38 10.50 -3.21
CA ALA A 228 15.47 9.66 -2.01
C ALA A 228 16.59 8.59 -2.13
N GLU A 229 16.83 8.03 -3.31
CA GLU A 229 17.95 7.11 -3.58
C GLU A 229 19.29 7.82 -3.43
N GLU A 230 19.43 9.05 -3.89
CA GLU A 230 20.63 9.86 -3.69
C GLU A 230 20.84 10.15 -2.19
N LEU A 231 19.77 10.47 -1.45
CA LEU A 231 19.83 10.63 0.01
C LEU A 231 20.35 9.35 0.68
N VAL A 232 19.71 8.20 0.43
CA VAL A 232 20.11 6.90 1.00
C VAL A 232 21.55 6.55 0.62
N GLY A 233 21.92 6.73 -0.65
CA GLY A 233 23.26 6.52 -1.17
C GLY A 233 24.32 7.43 -0.53
N SER A 234 23.95 8.60 -0.03
CA SER A 234 24.83 9.53 0.69
C SER A 234 24.96 9.22 2.18
N VAL A 235 23.92 8.68 2.79
CA VAL A 235 23.84 8.40 4.23
C VAL A 235 24.51 7.08 4.60
N LEU A 236 24.22 6.01 3.87
CA LEU A 236 24.76 4.68 4.18
C LEU A 236 26.30 4.63 4.23
N PRO A 237 27.06 5.26 3.31
CA PRO A 237 28.52 5.31 3.42
C PRO A 237 29.01 5.96 4.71
N ILE A 238 28.32 7.00 5.18
CA ILE A 238 28.64 7.68 6.45
C ILE A 238 28.46 6.70 7.62
N LEU A 239 27.34 6.00 7.67
CA LEU A 239 27.02 5.05 8.73
C LEU A 239 27.96 3.86 8.73
N LEU A 240 28.32 3.31 7.56
CA LEU A 240 29.24 2.19 7.39
C LEU A 240 30.68 2.53 7.76
N GLY A 241 31.13 3.77 7.51
CA GLY A 241 32.49 4.23 7.70
C GLY A 241 32.76 4.97 9.01
N SER A 242 31.74 5.30 9.79
CA SER A 242 31.89 6.11 10.98
C SER A 242 32.12 5.29 12.25
N LYS A 243 33.17 5.60 12.99
CA LYS A 243 33.19 5.41 14.44
C LYS A 243 32.21 6.43 15.01
N LEU A 244 30.94 6.13 15.00
CA LEU A 244 29.79 7.01 15.27
C LEU A 244 29.86 7.83 16.57
N LYS A 245 30.73 7.49 17.53
CA LYS A 245 30.76 8.17 18.84
C LYS A 245 31.61 9.45 18.92
N ALA A 246 32.52 9.71 17.97
CA ALA A 246 33.48 10.82 18.11
C ALA A 246 33.40 11.89 17.02
N ARG A 247 32.88 11.56 15.85
CA ARG A 247 32.95 12.44 14.66
C ARG A 247 31.71 13.30 14.49
N TYR A 248 30.54 12.77 14.84
CA TYR A 248 29.26 13.48 14.72
C TYR A 248 29.22 14.81 15.51
N LYS A 249 29.93 14.85 16.64
CA LYS A 249 30.06 16.06 17.47
C LYS A 249 30.98 17.12 16.90
N LYS A 250 31.92 16.75 16.03
CA LYS A 250 33.02 17.66 15.59
C LYS A 250 32.76 18.27 14.21
N GLU A 251 32.12 17.57 13.30
CA GLU A 251 31.88 18.03 11.94
C GLU A 251 30.64 18.94 11.83
N ILE A 252 29.56 18.66 12.55
CA ILE A 252 28.43 19.60 12.65
C ILE A 252 28.83 20.93 13.32
N ASN A 253 29.66 20.87 14.35
CA ASN A 253 30.12 22.07 15.05
C ASN A 253 31.23 22.87 14.26
N SER A 254 31.92 22.25 13.33
CA SER A 254 32.89 22.97 12.49
C SER A 254 32.24 23.74 11.34
N GLU A 255 31.11 23.23 10.80
CA GLU A 255 30.33 23.92 9.78
C GLU A 255 29.49 25.08 10.33
N MET A 256 29.08 25.06 11.60
CA MET A 256 28.33 26.16 12.23
C MET A 256 29.18 27.35 12.67
N LYS A 257 30.52 27.27 12.69
CA LYS A 257 31.41 28.36 13.20
C LYS A 257 31.88 29.39 12.17
N THR A 258 31.50 29.28 10.91
CA THR A 258 31.95 30.22 9.87
C THR A 258 30.80 30.84 9.08
N VAL A 259 29.92 31.61 9.74
CA VAL A 259 29.11 32.62 9.09
C VAL A 259 29.44 33.96 9.72
N PRO A 260 30.17 34.88 9.05
CA PRO A 260 30.34 36.25 9.53
C PRO A 260 29.01 37.01 9.39
N HIS A 261 28.58 37.66 10.45
CA HIS A 261 27.54 38.69 10.38
C HIS A 261 28.01 39.77 9.41
N VAL A 262 27.36 39.93 8.28
CA VAL A 262 27.49 41.09 7.40
C VAL A 262 26.30 42.00 7.61
N GLY A 263 26.62 43.21 8.04
CA GLY A 263 25.68 44.30 8.25
C GLY A 263 25.01 44.75 6.95
N SER A 264 23.87 45.39 7.13
CA SER A 264 23.02 46.00 6.12
C SER A 264 23.77 46.95 5.15
N GLY A 265 23.76 46.62 3.87
CA GLY A 265 24.17 47.50 2.81
C GLY A 265 23.64 47.03 1.47
N ASN A 266 22.73 47.81 0.91
CA ASN A 266 22.15 47.66 -0.43
C ASN A 266 23.22 47.62 -1.51
N THR A 267 23.40 46.51 -2.22
CA THR A 267 23.81 46.49 -3.64
C THR A 267 23.49 45.14 -4.27
N SER A 268 22.86 45.18 -5.44
CA SER A 268 22.58 44.08 -6.35
C SER A 268 23.88 43.35 -6.75
N ARG A 269 24.10 42.18 -6.18
CA ARG A 269 25.06 41.20 -6.67
C ARG A 269 24.48 39.80 -6.53
N SER A 270 24.65 38.98 -7.58
CA SER A 270 24.35 37.55 -7.61
C SER A 270 24.82 36.86 -6.34
N PRO A 271 24.08 35.86 -5.83
CA PRO A 271 24.51 35.14 -4.64
C PRO A 271 25.88 34.48 -4.91
N PRO A 272 26.84 34.55 -3.96
CA PRO A 272 28.08 33.83 -4.10
C PRO A 272 27.82 32.33 -4.14
N GLU A 273 28.36 31.65 -5.13
CA GLU A 273 28.53 30.20 -5.11
C GLU A 273 29.29 29.83 -3.84
N ILE A 274 28.61 29.16 -2.93
CA ILE A 274 29.23 28.56 -1.75
C ILE A 274 29.98 27.32 -2.24
N SER A 275 31.28 27.46 -2.49
CA SER A 275 32.14 26.31 -2.76
C SER A 275 32.30 25.52 -1.47
N TYR A 276 31.59 24.39 -1.38
CA TYR A 276 31.90 23.39 -0.37
C TYR A 276 33.31 22.86 -0.62
N SER A 277 34.17 22.92 0.40
CA SER A 277 35.41 22.12 0.39
C SER A 277 34.98 20.66 0.34
N PRO A 278 35.27 19.93 -0.73
CA PRO A 278 34.83 18.55 -0.81
C PRO A 278 35.58 17.75 0.27
N MET A 279 34.86 17.17 1.22
CA MET A 279 35.35 15.92 1.82
C MET A 279 35.78 15.05 0.65
N ASN A 280 37.03 14.53 0.77
CA ASN A 280 37.67 13.78 -0.30
C ASN A 280 36.70 12.71 -0.81
N LYS A 281 35.90 13.03 -1.83
CA LYS A 281 34.86 12.17 -2.42
C LYS A 281 35.43 10.82 -2.87
N ASP A 282 36.73 10.77 -3.13
CA ASP A 282 37.44 9.57 -3.56
C ASP A 282 37.66 8.50 -2.47
N LYS A 283 37.31 8.80 -1.19
CA LYS A 283 37.43 7.86 -0.06
C LYS A 283 36.12 7.33 0.46
N LEU A 284 34.98 7.87 0.04
CA LEU A 284 33.66 7.37 0.46
C LEU A 284 33.25 6.17 -0.40
N LEU A 285 32.71 5.15 0.26
CA LEU A 285 32.16 3.99 -0.40
C LEU A 285 31.01 4.42 -1.32
N LYS A 286 31.05 4.05 -2.60
CA LYS A 286 29.95 4.32 -3.52
C LYS A 286 28.89 3.24 -3.33
N VAL A 287 27.78 3.61 -2.70
CA VAL A 287 26.61 2.74 -2.47
C VAL A 287 25.58 2.96 -3.57
N GLN A 288 25.08 1.88 -4.16
CA GLN A 288 24.09 1.86 -5.23
C GLN A 288 22.90 0.99 -4.81
N GLN A 289 21.77 1.20 -5.45
CA GLN A 289 20.57 0.42 -5.23
C GLN A 289 20.05 -0.12 -6.57
N CYS A 290 19.15 -1.09 -6.51
CA CYS A 290 18.45 -1.58 -7.70
C CYS A 290 17.16 -0.83 -7.89
N ALA A 291 16.65 -0.81 -9.11
CA ALA A 291 15.33 -0.24 -9.39
C ALA A 291 14.24 -0.90 -8.53
N LEU A 292 13.33 -0.09 -7.98
CA LEU A 292 12.26 -0.55 -7.09
C LEU A 292 11.06 -1.16 -7.84
N LEU A 293 11.27 -1.62 -9.08
CA LEU A 293 10.23 -2.10 -9.99
C LEU A 293 9.97 -3.62 -9.91
N ASN A 294 10.60 -4.32 -8.97
CA ASN A 294 10.48 -5.78 -8.82
C ASN A 294 10.82 -6.57 -10.09
N ILE A 295 11.88 -6.20 -10.73
CA ILE A 295 12.44 -6.92 -11.89
C ILE A 295 13.70 -7.65 -11.47
N SER A 296 14.00 -8.75 -12.15
CA SER A 296 15.22 -9.54 -11.94
C SER A 296 16.45 -8.88 -12.59
N TYR A 297 16.57 -7.57 -12.44
CA TYR A 297 17.67 -6.77 -13.00
C TYR A 297 18.21 -5.82 -11.95
N CYS A 298 19.53 -5.91 -11.72
CA CYS A 298 20.21 -5.10 -10.72
C CYS A 298 21.66 -4.87 -11.14
N PRO A 299 21.98 -3.78 -11.83
CA PRO A 299 23.33 -3.53 -12.35
C PRO A 299 24.47 -3.69 -11.34
N PRO A 300 24.36 -3.20 -10.07
CA PRO A 300 25.45 -3.36 -9.11
C PRO A 300 25.73 -4.81 -8.69
N THR A 301 24.76 -5.72 -8.78
CA THR A 301 24.96 -7.15 -8.41
C THR A 301 25.31 -8.03 -9.61
N GLU A 302 24.98 -7.57 -10.81
CA GLU A 302 25.29 -8.25 -12.06
C GLU A 302 26.66 -7.87 -12.63
N ALA A 303 27.30 -6.83 -12.08
CA ALA A 303 28.68 -6.54 -12.38
C ALA A 303 29.59 -7.72 -11.97
N ASP A 304 30.58 -8.02 -12.80
CA ASP A 304 31.50 -9.11 -12.56
C ASP A 304 32.18 -9.00 -11.19
N ILE A 305 31.84 -9.94 -10.30
CA ILE A 305 32.55 -10.12 -9.04
C ILE A 305 33.81 -10.93 -9.39
N VAL A 306 34.92 -10.21 -9.61
CA VAL A 306 36.20 -10.84 -9.93
C VAL A 306 37.02 -11.13 -8.67
N SER A 307 37.99 -12.04 -8.77
CA SER A 307 38.89 -12.36 -7.66
C SER A 307 39.56 -11.10 -7.10
N GLY A 308 39.56 -10.98 -5.77
CA GLY A 308 40.10 -9.82 -5.06
C GLY A 308 39.11 -8.66 -4.89
N LYS A 309 37.86 -8.81 -5.36
CA LYS A 309 36.76 -7.86 -5.11
C LYS A 309 35.61 -8.54 -4.34
N SER A 310 34.96 -7.74 -3.50
CA SER A 310 33.74 -8.13 -2.78
C SER A 310 32.58 -7.23 -3.16
N LEU A 311 31.43 -7.81 -3.40
CA LEU A 311 30.17 -7.11 -3.37
C LEU A 311 29.67 -7.04 -1.92
N VAL A 312 29.60 -5.83 -1.38
CA VAL A 312 28.98 -5.56 -0.08
C VAL A 312 27.49 -5.45 -0.29
N VAL A 313 26.70 -6.24 0.42
CA VAL A 313 25.24 -6.19 0.47
C VAL A 313 24.81 -5.63 1.81
N VAL A 314 24.21 -4.47 1.84
CA VAL A 314 23.66 -3.83 3.04
C VAL A 314 22.16 -4.06 3.04
N ALA A 315 21.66 -4.79 4.03
CA ALA A 315 20.23 -5.00 4.22
C ALA A 315 19.73 -4.10 5.36
N TYR A 316 18.80 -3.20 5.07
CA TYR A 316 18.21 -2.26 6.02
C TYR A 316 16.80 -2.72 6.42
N ASN A 317 16.52 -2.72 7.72
CA ASN A 317 15.24 -3.04 8.33
C ASN A 317 14.58 -1.79 8.91
N SER A 318 13.44 -1.39 8.36
CA SER A 318 12.66 -0.24 8.82
C SER A 318 11.67 -0.57 9.94
N LEU A 319 11.54 -1.86 10.34
CA LEU A 319 10.65 -2.26 11.41
C LEU A 319 11.35 -2.18 12.77
N GLY A 320 10.57 -2.06 13.83
CA GLY A 320 11.05 -1.90 15.21
C GLY A 320 11.46 -3.19 15.91
N TRP A 321 11.47 -4.33 15.23
CA TRP A 321 11.95 -5.63 15.73
C TRP A 321 12.97 -6.23 14.77
N ALA A 322 13.84 -7.09 15.28
CA ALA A 322 14.81 -7.81 14.47
C ALA A 322 14.13 -8.75 13.48
N ARG A 323 14.75 -8.94 12.32
CA ARG A 323 14.22 -9.79 11.26
C ARG A 323 15.30 -10.75 10.78
N GLU A 324 14.89 -11.99 10.55
CA GLU A 324 15.66 -12.96 9.80
C GLU A 324 14.86 -13.33 8.56
N GLU A 325 15.41 -13.05 7.37
CA GLU A 325 14.70 -13.26 6.10
C GLU A 325 15.65 -13.74 5.01
N LEU A 326 15.09 -14.49 4.06
CA LEU A 326 15.79 -14.86 2.84
C LEU A 326 15.73 -13.69 1.86
N ILE A 327 16.88 -13.20 1.42
CA ILE A 327 16.96 -12.22 0.33
C ILE A 327 17.39 -12.90 -0.97
N ARG A 328 17.06 -12.28 -2.10
CA ARG A 328 17.40 -12.73 -3.45
C ARG A 328 18.02 -11.56 -4.21
N ILE A 329 19.19 -11.79 -4.79
CA ILE A 329 19.85 -10.81 -5.65
C ILE A 329 20.23 -11.47 -6.99
N PRO A 330 20.00 -10.81 -8.14
CA PRO A 330 20.40 -11.36 -9.43
C PRO A 330 21.92 -11.29 -9.59
N VAL A 331 22.54 -12.38 -10.04
CA VAL A 331 23.99 -12.48 -10.24
C VAL A 331 24.30 -13.22 -11.55
N THR A 332 25.44 -12.90 -12.17
CA THR A 332 25.94 -13.54 -13.38
C THR A 332 26.94 -14.68 -13.09
N ASN A 333 27.60 -14.63 -11.94
CA ASN A 333 28.62 -15.59 -11.55
C ASN A 333 28.02 -16.73 -10.71
N SER A 334 28.40 -17.97 -11.02
CA SER A 334 27.95 -19.16 -10.28
C SER A 334 28.95 -19.66 -9.23
N MET A 335 30.13 -19.03 -9.12
CA MET A 335 31.17 -19.43 -8.14
C MET A 335 31.29 -18.34 -7.07
N LEU A 336 30.29 -18.28 -6.18
CA LEU A 336 30.18 -17.27 -5.15
C LEU A 336 30.19 -17.89 -3.75
N GLU A 337 30.68 -17.14 -2.80
CA GLU A 337 30.65 -17.38 -1.36
C GLU A 337 30.05 -16.14 -0.66
N VAL A 338 29.20 -16.35 0.36
CA VAL A 338 28.62 -15.26 1.14
C VAL A 338 29.13 -15.32 2.57
N LYS A 339 29.57 -14.18 3.10
CA LYS A 339 30.03 -14.02 4.50
C LYS A 339 29.18 -12.99 5.23
N ASP A 340 28.95 -13.25 6.52
CA ASP A 340 28.33 -12.28 7.41
C ASP A 340 29.30 -11.12 7.77
N SER A 341 28.80 -10.16 8.56
CA SER A 341 29.56 -9.03 9.05
C SER A 341 30.75 -9.39 9.97
N LYS A 342 30.80 -10.63 10.46
CA LYS A 342 31.86 -11.17 11.32
C LYS A 342 32.89 -12.00 10.53
N GLY A 343 32.64 -12.18 9.22
CA GLY A 343 33.48 -12.99 8.35
C GLY A 343 33.14 -14.47 8.31
N ASN A 344 32.08 -14.90 8.99
CA ASN A 344 31.62 -16.30 8.94
C ASN A 344 30.93 -16.56 7.61
N VAL A 345 31.23 -17.70 6.99
CA VAL A 345 30.53 -18.13 5.78
C VAL A 345 29.11 -18.54 6.16
N ILE A 346 28.14 -18.05 5.40
CA ILE A 346 26.74 -18.40 5.59
C ILE A 346 26.22 -19.23 4.41
N PRO A 347 25.27 -20.15 4.67
CA PRO A 347 24.67 -20.93 3.61
C PRO A 347 24.02 -20.04 2.56
N SER A 348 24.30 -20.34 1.30
CA SER A 348 23.72 -19.63 0.15
C SER A 348 23.42 -20.62 -0.98
N GLN A 349 22.50 -20.24 -1.85
CA GLN A 349 22.01 -21.09 -2.93
C GLN A 349 21.83 -20.27 -4.21
N LEU A 350 22.14 -20.88 -5.34
CA LEU A 350 21.86 -20.35 -6.68
C LEU A 350 20.60 -20.99 -7.23
N VAL A 351 19.63 -20.15 -7.58
CA VAL A 351 18.34 -20.55 -8.15
C VAL A 351 18.25 -19.98 -9.56
N PRO A 352 17.93 -20.77 -10.61
CA PRO A 352 17.75 -20.24 -11.96
C PRO A 352 16.53 -19.31 -12.03
N LEU A 353 16.57 -18.31 -12.91
CA LEU A 353 15.39 -17.51 -13.18
C LEU A 353 14.30 -18.37 -13.84
N SER A 354 13.03 -18.01 -13.56
CA SER A 354 11.91 -18.59 -14.31
C SER A 354 11.72 -17.84 -15.63
N GLU A 355 11.10 -18.49 -16.59
CA GLU A 355 10.84 -17.92 -17.93
C GLU A 355 10.02 -16.62 -17.87
N GLY A 356 9.04 -16.54 -16.95
CA GLY A 356 8.28 -15.32 -16.73
C GLY A 356 9.14 -14.14 -16.27
N PHE A 357 10.09 -14.39 -15.37
CA PHE A 357 11.04 -13.36 -14.91
C PHE A 357 12.03 -12.94 -15.99
N GLU A 358 12.51 -13.89 -16.80
CA GLU A 358 13.36 -13.58 -17.95
C GLU A 358 12.61 -12.71 -18.97
N LYS A 359 11.33 -12.99 -19.21
CA LYS A 359 10.49 -12.20 -20.09
C LYS A 359 10.36 -10.75 -19.61
N VAL A 360 10.01 -10.53 -18.34
CA VAL A 360 9.91 -9.17 -17.77
C VAL A 360 11.25 -8.44 -17.80
N ARG A 361 12.33 -9.14 -17.46
CA ARG A 361 13.68 -8.60 -17.55
C ARG A 361 14.02 -8.12 -18.96
N ASN A 362 13.77 -8.96 -19.97
CA ASN A 362 14.09 -8.66 -21.38
C ASN A 362 13.26 -7.47 -21.89
N ILE A 363 11.99 -7.36 -21.49
CA ILE A 363 11.15 -6.20 -21.78
C ILE A 363 11.77 -4.92 -21.19
N TYR A 364 12.28 -4.97 -19.97
CA TYR A 364 12.82 -3.80 -19.28
C TYR A 364 14.16 -3.33 -19.86
N ILE A 365 15.09 -4.25 -20.14
CA ILE A 365 16.43 -3.89 -20.62
C ILE A 365 16.51 -3.60 -22.13
N GLY A 366 15.42 -3.87 -22.87
CA GLY A 366 15.41 -3.95 -24.33
C GLY A 366 16.07 -5.22 -24.85
N ASP A 367 15.65 -5.68 -26.00
CA ASP A 367 16.19 -6.91 -26.62
C ASP A 367 17.63 -6.68 -27.15
N ASP A 368 18.59 -6.64 -26.25
CA ASP A 368 19.99 -6.77 -26.61
C ASP A 368 20.39 -8.24 -26.63
N SER A 369 20.08 -8.90 -27.75
CA SER A 369 20.29 -10.34 -27.99
C SER A 369 21.77 -10.77 -27.86
N GLN A 370 22.69 -9.86 -27.65
CA GLN A 370 24.13 -10.12 -27.54
C GLN A 370 24.60 -10.42 -26.12
N ASN A 371 23.80 -10.17 -25.07
CA ASN A 371 24.16 -10.36 -23.67
C ASN A 371 23.34 -11.44 -22.99
N LYS A 372 23.21 -12.62 -23.57
CA LYS A 372 22.62 -13.81 -22.87
C LYS A 372 23.58 -14.37 -21.81
N HIS A 373 23.86 -13.61 -20.76
CA HIS A 373 24.49 -14.18 -19.57
C HIS A 373 23.44 -15.01 -18.79
N LEU A 374 23.84 -16.22 -18.40
CA LEU A 374 23.07 -16.99 -17.44
C LEU A 374 22.94 -16.18 -16.15
N ILE A 375 21.71 -15.84 -15.76
CA ILE A 375 21.42 -15.11 -14.55
C ILE A 375 20.82 -16.07 -13.52
N PHE A 376 21.30 -15.95 -12.30
CA PHE A 376 20.81 -16.72 -11.16
C PHE A 376 20.32 -15.75 -10.08
N TRP A 377 19.36 -16.19 -9.30
CA TRP A 377 19.14 -15.62 -7.98
C TRP A 377 20.16 -16.22 -7.02
N LEU A 378 21.03 -15.40 -6.46
CA LEU A 378 21.78 -15.75 -5.26
C LEU A 378 20.88 -15.48 -4.06
N VAL A 379 20.56 -16.56 -3.31
CA VAL A 379 19.68 -16.47 -2.15
C VAL A 379 20.44 -16.86 -0.87
N PHE A 380 20.22 -16.11 0.20
CA PHE A 380 20.80 -16.36 1.52
C PHE A 380 20.00 -15.65 2.61
N TYR A 381 20.08 -16.17 3.84
CA TYR A 381 19.44 -15.53 4.99
C TYR A 381 20.25 -14.34 5.49
N VAL A 382 19.54 -13.28 5.84
CA VAL A 382 20.09 -12.09 6.50
C VAL A 382 19.37 -11.88 7.83
N ALA A 383 20.14 -11.64 8.88
CA ALA A 383 19.64 -11.21 10.18
C ALA A 383 19.90 -9.72 10.34
N VAL A 384 18.84 -8.93 10.49
CA VAL A 384 18.92 -7.47 10.47
C VAL A 384 18.30 -6.90 11.72
N PRO A 385 19.03 -6.08 12.52
CA PRO A 385 18.54 -5.50 13.74
C PRO A 385 17.39 -4.50 13.48
N PRO A 386 16.59 -4.17 14.50
CA PRO A 386 15.51 -3.21 14.40
C PRO A 386 16.02 -1.81 14.08
N PHE A 387 15.31 -1.08 13.22
CA PHE A 387 15.70 0.27 12.75
C PHE A 387 17.18 0.36 12.45
N GLY A 388 17.67 -0.53 11.61
CA GLY A 388 19.09 -0.67 11.38
C GLY A 388 19.42 -1.50 10.17
N TYR A 389 20.70 -1.79 10.03
CA TYR A 389 21.20 -2.60 8.92
C TYR A 389 22.24 -3.62 9.40
N ASN A 390 22.42 -4.63 8.55
CA ASN A 390 23.56 -5.53 8.63
C ASN A 390 24.19 -5.69 7.24
N SER A 391 25.51 -5.90 7.19
CA SER A 391 26.28 -5.99 5.96
C SER A 391 26.75 -7.42 5.72
N TYR A 392 26.70 -7.82 4.44
CA TYR A 392 27.15 -9.15 3.98
C TYR A 392 28.14 -8.94 2.84
N PHE A 393 29.04 -9.89 2.68
CA PHE A 393 30.10 -9.84 1.69
C PHE A 393 29.99 -11.03 0.75
N VAL A 394 29.80 -10.74 -0.54
CA VAL A 394 29.76 -11.75 -1.60
C VAL A 394 31.09 -11.69 -2.36
N THR A 395 31.81 -12.82 -2.38
CA THR A 395 33.11 -12.96 -3.02
C THR A 395 33.13 -14.14 -3.97
N THR A 396 34.11 -14.19 -4.84
CA THR A 396 34.35 -15.38 -5.66
C THR A 396 34.88 -16.52 -4.79
N SER A 397 34.38 -17.72 -5.02
CA SER A 397 34.86 -18.97 -4.39
C SER A 397 35.71 -19.77 -5.37
N MET A 398 36.65 -20.59 -4.85
CA MET A 398 37.31 -21.59 -5.67
C MET A 398 36.35 -22.73 -6.02
N ALA A 399 36.49 -23.33 -7.19
CA ALA A 399 35.61 -24.38 -7.63
C ALA A 399 35.59 -25.54 -6.61
N ASN A 400 34.41 -26.08 -6.30
CA ASN A 400 34.16 -27.22 -5.43
C ASN A 400 34.64 -27.08 -3.97
N THR A 401 34.66 -25.84 -3.43
CA THR A 401 34.89 -25.67 -1.99
C THR A 401 33.57 -25.86 -1.21
N PRO A 402 33.62 -26.34 0.04
CA PRO A 402 32.43 -26.52 0.89
C PRO A 402 31.66 -25.22 1.14
N ASN A 403 32.29 -24.07 0.95
CA ASN A 403 31.80 -22.75 1.22
C ASN A 403 31.08 -22.08 0.03
N GLN A 404 31.17 -22.71 -1.15
CA GLN A 404 30.53 -22.21 -2.36
C GLN A 404 29.00 -22.25 -2.23
N ALA A 405 28.31 -21.24 -2.79
CA ALA A 405 26.84 -21.24 -2.92
C ALA A 405 26.37 -22.56 -3.58
N SER A 406 25.46 -23.25 -2.94
CA SER A 406 24.93 -24.51 -3.45
C SER A 406 24.14 -24.26 -4.74
N LYS A 407 24.37 -25.11 -5.77
CA LYS A 407 23.55 -25.02 -6.99
C LYS A 407 22.24 -25.77 -6.76
N SER A 408 21.14 -25.18 -7.15
CA SER A 408 19.85 -25.87 -7.21
C SER A 408 19.90 -26.99 -8.23
N SER A 409 19.20 -28.09 -7.96
CA SER A 409 19.00 -29.17 -8.92
C SER A 409 17.62 -29.08 -9.55
N VAL A 410 17.55 -29.38 -10.84
CA VAL A 410 16.27 -29.57 -11.54
C VAL A 410 15.88 -31.05 -11.38
N GLU A 411 14.75 -31.29 -10.74
CA GLU A 411 14.23 -32.63 -10.55
C GLU A 411 13.67 -33.17 -11.88
N LYS A 412 14.09 -34.37 -12.29
CA LYS A 412 13.47 -35.07 -13.41
C LYS A 412 12.18 -35.70 -12.95
N LEU A 413 11.09 -35.28 -13.55
CA LEU A 413 9.75 -35.74 -13.18
C LEU A 413 9.38 -36.99 -13.99
N ASP A 414 9.02 -38.07 -13.29
CA ASP A 414 8.23 -39.16 -13.86
C ASP A 414 6.78 -38.71 -13.99
N THR A 415 6.05 -39.30 -14.92
CA THR A 415 4.67 -38.87 -15.29
C THR A 415 3.60 -39.21 -14.26
N VAL A 416 3.90 -39.89 -13.16
CA VAL A 416 2.92 -40.36 -12.18
C VAL A 416 3.30 -39.95 -10.77
N GLY A 417 2.29 -39.54 -9.98
CA GLY A 417 2.42 -39.18 -8.56
C GLY A 417 2.40 -37.67 -8.30
N ASP A 418 2.82 -37.28 -7.12
CA ASP A 418 2.81 -35.89 -6.66
C ASP A 418 4.21 -35.33 -6.50
N VAL A 419 4.33 -34.00 -6.70
CA VAL A 419 5.50 -33.25 -6.26
C VAL A 419 5.24 -32.77 -4.84
N VAL A 420 6.18 -33.10 -3.93
CA VAL A 420 6.07 -32.71 -2.54
C VAL A 420 7.20 -31.73 -2.21
N LEU A 421 6.83 -30.52 -1.78
CA LEU A 421 7.75 -29.54 -1.20
C LEU A 421 7.67 -29.62 0.33
N LYS A 422 8.83 -29.51 1.00
CA LYS A 422 8.90 -29.56 2.48
C LYS A 422 9.73 -28.41 3.03
N SER A 423 9.19 -27.77 4.05
CA SER A 423 9.93 -26.90 4.96
C SER A 423 10.00 -27.54 6.35
N ARG A 424 10.56 -26.81 7.32
CA ARG A 424 10.53 -27.21 8.74
C ARG A 424 9.09 -27.37 9.24
N ASP A 425 8.21 -26.47 8.87
CA ASP A 425 6.87 -26.35 9.44
C ASP A 425 5.74 -26.73 8.47
N LEU A 426 6.04 -26.91 7.17
CA LEU A 426 5.01 -27.09 6.14
C LEU A 426 5.37 -28.20 5.14
N THR A 427 4.38 -29.01 4.77
CA THR A 427 4.39 -29.87 3.58
C THR A 427 3.35 -29.37 2.59
N LEU A 428 3.74 -29.19 1.34
CA LEU A 428 2.91 -28.80 0.21
C LEU A 428 2.96 -29.88 -0.86
N SER A 429 1.82 -30.35 -1.34
CA SER A 429 1.74 -31.32 -2.44
C SER A 429 1.11 -30.69 -3.68
N LEU A 430 1.67 -31.00 -4.84
CA LEU A 430 1.16 -30.61 -6.15
C LEU A 430 1.05 -31.83 -7.06
N SER A 431 0.02 -31.86 -7.88
CA SER A 431 -0.15 -32.88 -8.90
C SER A 431 0.90 -32.75 -9.99
N LYS A 432 1.63 -33.83 -10.29
CA LYS A 432 2.55 -33.86 -11.44
C LYS A 432 1.83 -33.77 -12.77
N LEU A 433 0.56 -34.16 -12.81
CA LEU A 433 -0.23 -34.21 -14.02
C LEU A 433 -0.58 -32.83 -14.55
N ASN A 434 -1.06 -31.94 -13.66
CA ASN A 434 -1.59 -30.63 -14.04
C ASN A 434 -0.97 -29.46 -13.27
N GLY A 435 -0.03 -29.73 -12.36
CA GLY A 435 0.64 -28.70 -11.56
C GLY A 435 -0.22 -28.02 -10.49
N GLN A 436 -1.42 -28.50 -10.26
CA GLN A 436 -2.32 -27.92 -9.26
C GLN A 436 -1.85 -28.24 -7.83
N LEU A 437 -1.99 -27.29 -6.95
CA LEU A 437 -1.87 -27.50 -5.50
C LEU A 437 -2.95 -28.50 -5.07
N MET A 438 -2.60 -29.45 -4.24
CA MET A 438 -3.52 -30.50 -3.78
C MET A 438 -3.69 -30.49 -2.27
N HIS A 439 -2.59 -30.33 -1.54
CA HIS A 439 -2.60 -30.49 -0.10
C HIS A 439 -1.64 -29.54 0.59
N PHE A 440 -2.09 -28.98 1.69
CA PHE A 440 -1.34 -28.13 2.60
C PHE A 440 -1.38 -28.74 3.99
N GLU A 441 -0.21 -28.98 4.59
CA GLU A 441 -0.09 -29.53 5.93
C GLU A 441 0.92 -28.72 6.74
N ASN A 442 0.42 -28.03 7.80
CA ASN A 442 1.24 -27.31 8.75
C ASN A 442 1.56 -28.22 9.95
N HIS A 443 2.81 -28.64 10.08
CA HIS A 443 3.26 -29.57 11.11
C HIS A 443 3.32 -28.94 12.50
N ARG A 444 3.59 -27.64 12.57
CA ARG A 444 3.67 -26.90 13.83
C ARG A 444 2.30 -26.80 14.49
N THR A 445 1.27 -26.50 13.71
CA THR A 445 -0.11 -26.33 14.21
C THR A 445 -0.97 -27.58 14.02
N LYS A 446 -0.44 -28.61 13.35
CA LYS A 446 -1.14 -29.85 13.00
C LYS A 446 -2.41 -29.61 12.17
N THR A 447 -2.37 -28.58 11.33
CA THR A 447 -3.48 -28.21 10.46
C THR A 447 -3.24 -28.75 9.06
N ASN A 448 -4.24 -29.36 8.48
CA ASN A 448 -4.23 -29.82 7.09
C ASN A 448 -5.47 -29.34 6.34
N ALA A 449 -5.31 -29.12 5.05
CA ALA A 449 -6.41 -28.80 4.15
C ALA A 449 -6.10 -29.29 2.73
N SER A 450 -7.15 -29.67 2.00
CA SER A 450 -7.04 -29.72 0.55
C SER A 450 -7.06 -28.29 0.03
N ILE A 451 -6.20 -28.01 -0.95
CA ILE A 451 -6.14 -26.71 -1.61
C ILE A 451 -6.00 -26.91 -3.11
N GLU A 452 -6.64 -26.01 -3.86
CA GLU A 452 -6.50 -25.96 -5.31
C GLU A 452 -6.35 -24.48 -5.69
N GLN A 453 -5.32 -24.16 -6.50
CA GLN A 453 -5.11 -22.80 -7.00
C GLN A 453 -5.18 -22.82 -8.52
N SER A 454 -5.92 -21.88 -9.09
CA SER A 454 -6.12 -21.76 -10.53
C SER A 454 -6.17 -20.32 -10.99
N TYR A 455 -6.05 -20.10 -12.31
CA TYR A 455 -6.25 -18.82 -12.97
C TYR A 455 -7.43 -18.90 -13.91
N CYS A 456 -8.30 -17.91 -13.86
CA CYS A 456 -9.36 -17.73 -14.84
C CYS A 456 -9.61 -16.24 -15.10
N TRP A 457 -10.38 -15.93 -16.10
CA TRP A 457 -10.73 -14.57 -16.45
C TRP A 457 -12.22 -14.41 -16.70
N TYR A 458 -12.74 -13.26 -16.31
CA TYR A 458 -14.08 -12.85 -16.64
C TYR A 458 -14.07 -12.09 -17.96
N ASN A 459 -15.02 -12.39 -18.85
CA ASN A 459 -15.27 -11.62 -20.03
C ASN A 459 -15.96 -10.31 -19.64
N ALA A 460 -15.29 -9.20 -19.86
CA ALA A 460 -15.80 -7.87 -19.56
C ALA A 460 -16.99 -7.52 -20.44
N SER A 461 -18.02 -6.93 -19.86
CA SER A 461 -19.16 -6.46 -20.63
C SER A 461 -18.80 -5.25 -21.49
N ASP A 462 -19.20 -5.27 -22.76
CA ASP A 462 -19.08 -4.14 -23.67
C ASP A 462 -20.12 -3.05 -23.41
N GLY A 463 -21.12 -3.37 -22.58
CA GLY A 463 -22.21 -2.47 -22.24
C GLY A 463 -23.20 -2.28 -23.39
N ASN A 464 -24.10 -1.33 -23.22
CA ASN A 464 -25.00 -0.86 -24.26
C ASN A 464 -25.07 0.66 -24.22
N THR A 465 -24.49 1.31 -25.19
CA THR A 465 -24.41 2.77 -25.27
C THR A 465 -25.77 3.47 -25.35
N ASN A 466 -26.82 2.75 -25.75
CA ASN A 466 -28.20 3.27 -25.82
C ASN A 466 -28.96 3.16 -24.50
N GLU A 467 -28.44 2.40 -23.52
CA GLU A 467 -29.04 2.22 -22.21
C GLU A 467 -28.05 2.62 -21.10
N SER A 468 -28.25 3.79 -20.52
CA SER A 468 -27.39 4.28 -19.42
C SER A 468 -27.29 3.33 -18.23
N ARG A 469 -28.18 2.33 -18.13
CA ARG A 469 -28.17 1.27 -17.11
C ARG A 469 -27.20 0.13 -17.40
N LEU A 470 -26.79 -0.03 -18.66
CA LEU A 470 -25.96 -1.13 -19.12
C LEU A 470 -24.60 -0.60 -19.57
N GLN A 471 -23.83 -0.04 -18.66
CA GLN A 471 -22.50 0.44 -18.97
C GLN A 471 -21.49 -0.69 -19.13
N ALA A 472 -20.41 -0.42 -19.85
CA ALA A 472 -19.31 -1.33 -20.00
C ALA A 472 -18.56 -1.55 -18.68
N SER A 473 -17.81 -2.62 -18.60
CA SER A 473 -16.72 -2.75 -17.64
C SER A 473 -15.61 -1.76 -18.03
N GLY A 474 -15.12 -0.98 -17.10
CA GLY A 474 -14.11 0.06 -17.33
C GLY A 474 -13.25 0.30 -16.11
N ALA A 475 -12.62 1.47 -16.02
CA ALA A 475 -11.70 1.77 -14.94
C ALA A 475 -12.37 1.70 -13.56
N TYR A 476 -13.59 2.20 -13.44
CA TYR A 476 -14.39 2.16 -12.20
C TYR A 476 -15.21 0.87 -12.06
N ILE A 477 -15.91 0.50 -13.13
CA ILE A 477 -16.92 -0.54 -13.09
C ILE A 477 -16.29 -1.91 -13.34
N PHE A 478 -16.65 -2.87 -12.51
CA PHE A 478 -16.50 -4.29 -12.79
C PHE A 478 -17.86 -4.86 -13.16
N ARG A 479 -17.97 -5.31 -14.39
CA ARG A 479 -19.21 -5.87 -14.92
C ARG A 479 -18.92 -6.99 -15.91
N PRO A 480 -18.79 -8.24 -15.42
CA PRO A 480 -18.60 -9.38 -16.29
C PRO A 480 -19.88 -9.68 -17.07
N ASN A 481 -19.74 -10.16 -18.32
CA ASN A 481 -20.88 -10.56 -19.15
C ASN A 481 -21.70 -11.73 -18.56
N SER A 482 -21.06 -12.52 -17.68
CA SER A 482 -21.70 -13.63 -16.98
C SER A 482 -20.93 -13.95 -15.70
N SER A 483 -21.48 -14.80 -14.85
CA SER A 483 -20.77 -15.33 -13.68
C SER A 483 -19.72 -16.40 -14.02
N THR A 484 -19.57 -16.76 -15.29
CA THR A 484 -18.60 -17.76 -15.73
C THR A 484 -17.21 -17.17 -15.74
N CYS A 485 -16.30 -17.79 -15.01
CA CYS A 485 -14.86 -17.50 -15.10
C CYS A 485 -14.22 -18.51 -16.06
N PHE A 486 -13.67 -18.03 -17.16
CA PHE A 486 -13.05 -18.87 -18.18
C PHE A 486 -11.62 -19.27 -17.76
N PRO A 487 -11.27 -20.57 -17.74
CA PRO A 487 -9.94 -20.98 -17.33
C PRO A 487 -8.88 -20.44 -18.28
N VAL A 488 -7.76 -19.99 -17.72
CA VAL A 488 -6.57 -19.59 -18.50
C VAL A 488 -5.86 -20.80 -19.08
N GLN A 489 -5.77 -21.87 -18.29
CA GLN A 489 -5.18 -23.13 -18.73
C GLN A 489 -6.18 -23.92 -19.55
N ASP A 490 -5.74 -24.39 -20.74
CA ASP A 490 -6.52 -25.36 -21.49
C ASP A 490 -6.65 -26.65 -20.66
N PRO A 491 -7.86 -27.15 -20.40
CA PRO A 491 -8.07 -28.36 -19.62
C PRO A 491 -7.38 -29.60 -20.22
N ASN A 492 -7.06 -29.59 -21.50
CA ASN A 492 -6.40 -30.69 -22.22
C ASN A 492 -4.88 -30.48 -22.37
N ASN A 493 -4.36 -29.32 -22.00
CA ASN A 493 -2.93 -28.99 -22.12
C ASN A 493 -2.36 -28.62 -20.76
N TYR A 494 -1.67 -29.54 -20.14
CA TYR A 494 -1.12 -29.37 -18.81
C TYR A 494 0.12 -28.49 -18.82
N ALA A 495 0.19 -27.54 -17.88
CA ALA A 495 1.38 -26.70 -17.71
C ALA A 495 2.58 -27.55 -17.29
N PRO A 496 3.68 -27.55 -18.04
CA PRO A 496 4.87 -28.28 -17.66
C PRO A 496 5.43 -27.74 -16.35
N LEU A 497 5.78 -28.65 -15.44
CA LEU A 497 6.40 -28.34 -14.16
C LEU A 497 7.91 -28.41 -14.27
N LYS A 498 8.60 -27.38 -13.80
CA LYS A 498 10.04 -27.41 -13.57
C LYS A 498 10.29 -27.29 -12.06
N VAL A 499 10.64 -28.40 -11.43
CA VAL A 499 10.87 -28.45 -9.98
C VAL A 499 12.35 -28.18 -9.69
N ILE A 500 12.58 -27.16 -8.89
CA ILE A 500 13.90 -26.69 -8.48
C ILE A 500 14.09 -27.03 -7.01
N ARG A 501 15.08 -27.89 -6.71
CA ARG A 501 15.41 -28.30 -5.34
C ARG A 501 16.66 -27.60 -4.86
N GLY A 502 16.60 -27.16 -3.60
CA GLY A 502 17.75 -26.54 -2.97
C GLY A 502 17.80 -26.67 -1.46
N THR A 503 18.87 -26.15 -0.90
CA THR A 503 19.17 -26.24 0.55
C THR A 503 18.40 -25.19 1.36
N LEU A 504 18.06 -24.04 0.78
CA LEU A 504 17.37 -22.92 1.43
C LEU A 504 15.95 -22.75 0.93
N VAL A 505 15.70 -23.05 -0.35
CA VAL A 505 14.41 -22.87 -0.99
C VAL A 505 14.18 -23.93 -2.06
N ASP A 506 12.95 -24.43 -2.14
CA ASP A 506 12.44 -25.18 -3.29
C ASP A 506 11.48 -24.27 -4.07
N GLU A 507 11.53 -24.38 -5.41
CA GLU A 507 10.60 -23.66 -6.29
C GLU A 507 9.99 -24.61 -7.32
N ILE A 508 8.77 -24.32 -7.73
CA ILE A 508 8.12 -24.92 -8.89
C ILE A 508 7.81 -23.81 -9.87
N HIS A 509 8.42 -23.87 -11.05
CA HIS A 509 8.17 -22.94 -12.13
C HIS A 509 7.12 -23.52 -13.07
N GLN A 510 6.13 -22.73 -13.43
CA GLN A 510 5.01 -23.12 -14.29
C GLN A 510 4.73 -22.06 -15.35
N GLU A 511 4.61 -22.48 -16.58
CA GLU A 511 3.99 -21.72 -17.66
C GLU A 511 2.55 -22.22 -17.78
N ILE A 512 1.59 -21.46 -17.19
CA ILE A 512 0.17 -21.79 -17.21
C ILE A 512 -0.42 -21.56 -18.62
N SER A 513 0.05 -20.50 -19.26
CA SER A 513 -0.26 -20.13 -20.65
C SER A 513 0.85 -19.20 -21.15
N PRO A 514 0.89 -18.86 -22.47
CA PRO A 514 1.90 -17.94 -23.03
C PRO A 514 1.94 -16.55 -22.38
N TRP A 515 0.92 -16.20 -21.59
CA TRP A 515 0.82 -14.89 -20.93
C TRP A 515 0.58 -14.98 -19.40
N VAL A 516 0.60 -16.20 -18.82
CA VAL A 516 0.52 -16.42 -17.37
C VAL A 516 1.58 -17.39 -16.90
N PHE A 517 2.49 -16.91 -16.08
CA PHE A 517 3.57 -17.67 -15.46
C PHE A 517 3.47 -17.55 -13.95
N GLN A 518 3.84 -18.62 -13.25
CA GLN A 518 3.96 -18.57 -11.80
C GLN A 518 5.17 -19.33 -11.28
N VAL A 519 5.61 -18.94 -10.08
CA VAL A 519 6.56 -19.65 -9.27
C VAL A 519 5.93 -19.92 -7.92
N VAL A 520 5.73 -21.20 -7.60
CA VAL A 520 5.37 -21.63 -6.25
C VAL A 520 6.65 -21.84 -5.47
N ARG A 521 6.83 -21.08 -4.40
CA ARG A 521 8.05 -21.07 -3.60
C ARG A 521 7.78 -21.51 -2.17
N LEU A 522 8.64 -22.40 -1.67
CA LEU A 522 8.64 -22.81 -0.27
C LEU A 522 10.04 -22.67 0.32
N LEU A 523 10.23 -21.70 1.21
CA LEU A 523 11.45 -21.54 1.98
C LEU A 523 11.56 -22.67 3.01
N LYS A 524 12.77 -23.17 3.24
CA LYS A 524 12.99 -24.31 4.17
C LYS A 524 12.61 -24.00 5.64
N THR A 525 12.46 -22.73 5.98
CA THR A 525 12.05 -22.26 7.31
C THR A 525 10.62 -21.71 7.36
N SER A 526 9.91 -21.64 6.23
CA SER A 526 8.61 -20.98 6.13
C SER A 526 7.46 -21.85 6.65
N GLU A 527 6.45 -21.18 7.20
CA GLU A 527 5.14 -21.73 7.56
C GLU A 527 4.04 -21.34 6.56
N HIS A 528 4.41 -20.73 5.43
CA HIS A 528 3.50 -20.28 4.39
C HIS A 528 4.08 -20.56 3.00
N VAL A 529 3.23 -20.51 2.01
CA VAL A 529 3.56 -20.65 0.59
C VAL A 529 3.61 -19.26 -0.03
N GLU A 530 4.67 -18.98 -0.81
CA GLU A 530 4.73 -17.80 -1.66
C GLU A 530 4.37 -18.20 -3.09
N ILE A 531 3.47 -17.46 -3.70
CA ILE A 531 3.17 -17.59 -5.13
C ILE A 531 3.52 -16.27 -5.80
N GLU A 532 4.50 -16.32 -6.67
CA GLU A 532 4.93 -15.20 -7.48
C GLU A 532 4.42 -15.40 -8.91
N PHE A 533 3.78 -14.38 -9.48
CA PHE A 533 3.15 -14.45 -10.80
C PHE A 533 3.69 -13.38 -11.74
N VAL A 534 3.69 -13.71 -13.03
CA VAL A 534 3.88 -12.78 -14.14
C VAL A 534 2.71 -12.99 -15.09
N VAL A 535 1.92 -11.95 -15.29
CA VAL A 535 0.71 -12.02 -16.12
C VAL A 535 0.71 -10.90 -17.17
N GLY A 536 0.35 -11.24 -18.39
CA GLY A 536 0.29 -10.33 -19.52
C GLY A 536 1.40 -10.57 -20.57
N PRO A 537 1.31 -9.85 -21.70
CA PRO A 537 0.15 -9.04 -22.09
C PRO A 537 -1.13 -9.87 -22.18
N ILE A 538 -2.23 -9.37 -21.59
CA ILE A 538 -3.52 -10.04 -21.75
C ILE A 538 -3.91 -9.96 -23.23
N PRO A 539 -4.20 -11.08 -23.90
CA PRO A 539 -4.58 -11.09 -25.33
C PRO A 539 -5.95 -10.44 -25.52
N ILE A 540 -6.09 -9.60 -26.53
CA ILE A 540 -7.33 -8.91 -26.92
C ILE A 540 -7.65 -9.02 -28.42
N GLU A 541 -6.95 -9.89 -29.12
CA GLU A 541 -7.10 -10.14 -30.57
C GLU A 541 -8.45 -10.78 -30.91
N ASP A 542 -9.15 -11.25 -29.90
CA ASP A 542 -10.52 -11.80 -29.97
C ASP A 542 -11.60 -10.74 -29.69
N ASP A 543 -11.22 -9.46 -29.62
CA ASP A 543 -12.10 -8.32 -29.31
C ASP A 543 -12.81 -8.46 -27.95
N LEU A 544 -12.20 -9.17 -27.00
CA LEU A 544 -12.75 -9.34 -25.65
C LEU A 544 -11.87 -8.63 -24.59
N GLY A 545 -12.51 -7.78 -23.79
CA GLY A 545 -11.91 -7.28 -22.55
C GLY A 545 -11.86 -8.41 -21.52
N LYS A 546 -10.75 -8.51 -20.78
CA LYS A 546 -10.52 -9.59 -19.83
C LYS A 546 -10.09 -9.07 -18.45
N GLU A 547 -10.66 -9.69 -17.42
CA GLU A 547 -10.42 -9.40 -16.01
C GLU A 547 -9.89 -10.67 -15.35
N LEU A 548 -8.56 -10.73 -15.20
CA LEU A 548 -7.84 -11.92 -14.73
C LEU A 548 -7.90 -12.04 -13.22
N VAL A 549 -8.29 -13.21 -12.75
CA VAL A 549 -8.34 -13.55 -11.33
C VAL A 549 -7.53 -14.82 -11.03
N THR A 550 -7.08 -14.95 -9.78
CA THR A 550 -6.65 -16.23 -9.23
C THR A 550 -7.62 -16.66 -8.16
N LYS A 551 -7.90 -17.97 -8.11
CA LYS A 551 -8.79 -18.60 -7.16
C LYS A 551 -8.01 -19.57 -6.29
N LEU A 552 -8.31 -19.56 -5.00
CA LEU A 552 -7.82 -20.53 -4.03
C LEU A 552 -9.03 -21.25 -3.44
N HIS A 553 -9.26 -22.49 -3.86
CA HIS A 553 -10.30 -23.36 -3.31
C HIS A 553 -9.74 -24.21 -2.17
N THR A 554 -10.52 -24.37 -1.10
CA THR A 554 -10.18 -25.18 0.08
C THR A 554 -11.37 -25.99 0.54
N ASN A 555 -11.14 -26.98 1.40
CA ASN A 555 -12.19 -27.75 2.04
C ASN A 555 -12.76 -27.10 3.32
N ILE A 556 -12.62 -25.78 3.48
CA ILE A 556 -13.12 -25.02 4.61
C ILE A 556 -14.58 -24.63 4.35
N SER A 557 -15.49 -24.95 5.27
CA SER A 557 -16.91 -24.63 5.15
C SER A 557 -17.19 -23.21 5.64
N SER A 558 -17.10 -22.23 4.74
CA SER A 558 -17.23 -20.80 5.08
C SER A 558 -18.68 -20.31 5.18
N VAL A 559 -19.64 -21.06 4.67
CA VAL A 559 -21.09 -20.74 4.73
C VAL A 559 -21.41 -19.33 4.23
N GLY A 560 -20.79 -18.91 3.13
CA GLY A 560 -20.96 -17.59 2.53
C GLY A 560 -20.24 -16.44 3.26
N GLU A 561 -19.47 -16.73 4.31
CA GLU A 561 -18.76 -15.72 5.10
C GLU A 561 -17.28 -15.67 4.73
N PHE A 562 -16.74 -14.46 4.64
CA PHE A 562 -15.33 -14.20 4.46
C PHE A 562 -14.94 -12.85 5.05
N TYR A 563 -13.67 -12.51 5.07
CA TYR A 563 -13.18 -11.32 5.73
C TYR A 563 -12.16 -10.61 4.84
N THR A 564 -12.34 -9.29 4.67
CA THR A 564 -11.38 -8.41 4.00
C THR A 564 -10.95 -7.30 4.93
N ASP A 565 -9.72 -6.84 4.80
CA ASP A 565 -9.23 -5.74 5.63
C ASP A 565 -9.85 -4.39 5.23
N SER A 566 -10.08 -3.54 6.20
CA SER A 566 -10.38 -2.13 6.01
C SER A 566 -9.10 -1.32 6.15
N ASN A 567 -8.51 -0.91 5.02
CA ASN A 567 -7.27 -0.14 4.93
C ASN A 567 -6.09 -0.74 5.73
N GLY A 568 -5.94 -2.06 5.72
CA GLY A 568 -4.89 -2.78 6.45
C GLY A 568 -5.09 -2.80 7.97
N ARG A 569 -6.24 -2.37 8.48
CA ARG A 569 -6.53 -2.25 9.92
C ARG A 569 -7.47 -3.36 10.40
N ASP A 570 -8.74 -3.04 10.69
CA ASP A 570 -9.72 -4.05 11.08
C ASP A 570 -10.07 -4.97 9.91
N PHE A 571 -10.30 -6.27 10.18
CA PHE A 571 -10.89 -7.18 9.22
C PHE A 571 -12.40 -7.17 9.34
N VAL A 572 -13.06 -6.80 8.26
CA VAL A 572 -14.53 -6.68 8.20
C VAL A 572 -15.11 -7.98 7.68
N LYS A 573 -16.08 -8.52 8.43
CA LYS A 573 -16.87 -9.67 8.01
C LYS A 573 -17.73 -9.32 6.80
N ARG A 574 -17.63 -10.11 5.74
CA ARG A 574 -18.46 -10.04 4.55
C ARG A 574 -19.37 -11.25 4.49
N VAL A 575 -20.58 -11.04 4.05
CA VAL A 575 -21.54 -12.12 3.83
C VAL A 575 -22.04 -12.01 2.40
N ARG A 576 -21.86 -13.06 1.61
CA ARG A 576 -22.22 -13.08 0.20
C ARG A 576 -23.71 -12.80 0.00
N ASN A 577 -24.04 -11.85 -0.90
CA ASN A 577 -25.39 -11.41 -1.25
C ASN A 577 -26.23 -10.89 -0.06
N TYR A 578 -25.59 -10.44 1.02
CA TYR A 578 -26.30 -10.02 2.22
C TYR A 578 -25.70 -8.77 2.88
N ARG A 579 -26.59 -7.89 3.33
CA ARG A 579 -26.29 -6.76 4.21
C ARG A 579 -27.24 -6.76 5.38
N SER A 580 -26.73 -6.51 6.58
CA SER A 580 -27.55 -6.46 7.79
C SER A 580 -28.37 -5.19 7.92
N ASP A 581 -27.98 -4.14 7.24
CA ASP A 581 -28.51 -2.77 7.35
C ASP A 581 -29.55 -2.41 6.28
N TRP A 582 -29.72 -3.24 5.23
CA TRP A 582 -30.81 -3.10 4.25
C TRP A 582 -31.11 -4.39 3.51
N ASN A 583 -32.30 -4.42 2.89
CA ASN A 583 -32.69 -5.53 2.02
C ASN A 583 -31.96 -5.39 0.66
N LEU A 584 -30.79 -6.01 0.57
CA LEU A 584 -29.92 -5.93 -0.60
C LEU A 584 -30.45 -6.81 -1.74
N ASN A 585 -30.65 -6.20 -2.91
CA ASN A 585 -30.85 -6.90 -4.18
C ASN A 585 -29.58 -6.81 -5.02
N VAL A 586 -28.82 -7.89 -5.11
CA VAL A 586 -27.60 -7.96 -5.90
C VAL A 586 -27.93 -8.19 -7.37
N THR A 587 -27.69 -7.18 -8.21
CA THR A 587 -27.98 -7.25 -9.66
C THR A 587 -26.82 -7.83 -10.47
N GLU A 588 -25.60 -7.80 -9.93
CA GLU A 588 -24.39 -8.41 -10.48
C GLU A 588 -23.76 -9.35 -9.45
N PRO A 589 -24.01 -10.66 -9.52
CA PRO A 589 -23.61 -11.58 -8.44
C PRO A 589 -22.09 -11.71 -8.24
N VAL A 590 -21.30 -11.44 -9.26
CA VAL A 590 -19.83 -11.39 -9.14
C VAL A 590 -19.39 -10.04 -8.58
N ALA A 591 -19.61 -8.96 -9.33
CA ALA A 591 -19.12 -7.63 -9.00
C ALA A 591 -19.70 -7.06 -7.70
N GLY A 592 -20.95 -7.38 -7.38
CA GLY A 592 -21.63 -6.95 -6.15
C GLY A 592 -21.16 -7.64 -4.88
N ASN A 593 -20.24 -8.61 -4.99
CA ASN A 593 -19.62 -9.30 -3.87
C ASN A 593 -18.10 -9.08 -3.81
N TYR A 594 -17.57 -8.15 -4.60
CA TYR A 594 -16.16 -7.77 -4.57
C TYR A 594 -15.90 -6.66 -3.56
N TYR A 595 -14.80 -6.78 -2.84
CA TYR A 595 -14.38 -5.86 -1.79
C TYR A 595 -12.92 -5.46 -1.98
N PRO A 596 -12.49 -4.28 -1.49
CA PRO A 596 -11.09 -3.92 -1.50
C PRO A 596 -10.30 -4.82 -0.54
N VAL A 597 -9.14 -5.28 -1.00
CA VAL A 597 -8.16 -6.07 -0.26
C VAL A 597 -6.84 -5.33 -0.31
N ASN A 598 -6.42 -4.75 0.82
CA ASN A 598 -5.17 -3.99 0.91
C ASN A 598 -4.06 -4.79 1.61
N LEU A 599 -4.41 -5.56 2.63
CA LEU A 599 -3.53 -6.45 3.37
C LEU A 599 -3.80 -7.90 3.00
N GLY A 600 -5.05 -8.32 3.09
CA GLY A 600 -5.41 -9.70 2.84
C GLY A 600 -6.90 -10.00 2.93
N ILE A 601 -7.20 -11.19 2.52
CA ILE A 601 -8.53 -11.79 2.57
C ILE A 601 -8.42 -13.16 3.23
N TYR A 602 -9.42 -13.54 4.04
CA TYR A 602 -9.47 -14.86 4.62
C TYR A 602 -10.90 -15.41 4.75
N LEU A 603 -10.99 -16.72 4.81
CA LEU A 603 -12.19 -17.45 5.18
C LEU A 603 -11.89 -18.45 6.29
N LYS A 604 -12.91 -18.84 7.03
CA LYS A 604 -12.77 -19.80 8.13
C LYS A 604 -14.04 -20.59 8.37
N ASP A 605 -13.87 -21.74 8.99
CA ASP A 605 -14.91 -22.48 9.69
C ASP A 605 -14.67 -22.44 11.20
N ASN A 606 -15.13 -23.47 11.93
CA ASN A 606 -14.93 -23.56 13.38
C ASN A 606 -13.52 -24.05 13.78
N GLU A 607 -12.76 -24.63 12.86
CA GLU A 607 -11.48 -25.28 13.13
C GLU A 607 -10.31 -24.58 12.47
N LYS A 608 -10.50 -24.16 11.22
CA LYS A 608 -9.43 -23.69 10.33
C LYS A 608 -9.75 -22.34 9.72
N GLU A 609 -8.68 -21.64 9.39
CA GLU A 609 -8.71 -20.38 8.69
C GLU A 609 -7.69 -20.39 7.55
N ALA A 610 -8.15 -20.12 6.32
CA ALA A 610 -7.28 -19.92 5.16
C ALA A 610 -7.15 -18.44 4.87
N SER A 611 -5.93 -17.95 4.88
CA SER A 611 -5.56 -16.55 4.67
C SER A 611 -4.72 -16.39 3.42
N LEU A 612 -5.05 -15.37 2.61
CA LEU A 612 -4.29 -14.93 1.46
C LEU A 612 -3.89 -13.46 1.67
N LEU A 613 -2.58 -13.19 1.73
CA LEU A 613 -2.02 -11.83 1.81
C LEU A 613 -1.55 -11.38 0.42
N VAL A 614 -1.65 -10.09 0.16
CA VAL A 614 -1.35 -9.48 -1.14
C VAL A 614 -0.23 -8.45 -1.04
N ASP A 615 0.48 -8.21 -2.14
CA ASP A 615 1.59 -7.25 -2.20
C ASP A 615 1.17 -5.83 -2.63
N ARG A 616 -0.10 -5.66 -2.97
CA ARG A 616 -0.72 -4.37 -3.37
C ARG A 616 -2.22 -4.40 -3.11
N ALA A 617 -2.87 -3.23 -3.17
CA ALA A 617 -4.32 -3.16 -3.15
C ALA A 617 -4.91 -3.79 -4.41
N ILE A 618 -5.87 -4.69 -4.24
CA ILE A 618 -6.61 -5.39 -5.30
C ILE A 618 -8.06 -5.63 -4.88
N GLY A 619 -8.90 -6.06 -5.80
CA GLY A 619 -10.24 -6.57 -5.51
C GLY A 619 -10.23 -8.05 -5.14
N GLY A 620 -11.10 -8.44 -4.22
CA GLY A 620 -11.24 -9.84 -3.84
C GLY A 620 -12.63 -10.19 -3.34
N SER A 621 -12.94 -11.48 -3.37
CA SER A 621 -14.25 -12.04 -3.03
C SER A 621 -14.15 -13.49 -2.57
N SER A 622 -15.28 -14.01 -2.09
CA SER A 622 -15.55 -15.45 -1.91
C SER A 622 -16.92 -15.77 -2.52
N LEU A 623 -16.93 -16.11 -3.80
CA LEU A 623 -18.15 -16.34 -4.57
C LEU A 623 -18.71 -17.75 -4.36
N THR A 624 -17.87 -18.68 -3.93
CA THR A 624 -18.21 -20.06 -3.61
C THR A 624 -17.71 -20.40 -2.21
N ASP A 625 -18.39 -21.28 -1.50
CA ASP A 625 -17.94 -21.72 -0.17
C ASP A 625 -16.59 -22.41 -0.26
N GLY A 626 -15.69 -22.05 0.66
CA GLY A 626 -14.32 -22.57 0.69
C GLY A 626 -13.39 -21.94 -0.35
N GLU A 627 -13.84 -20.99 -1.16
CA GLU A 627 -13.04 -20.38 -2.22
C GLU A 627 -12.76 -18.90 -1.93
N LEU A 628 -11.52 -18.49 -2.08
CA LEU A 628 -11.09 -17.09 -2.15
C LEU A 628 -10.72 -16.76 -3.59
N GLU A 629 -11.10 -15.56 -4.02
CA GLU A 629 -10.77 -15.04 -5.35
C GLU A 629 -10.15 -13.65 -5.21
N VAL A 630 -9.07 -13.38 -5.95
CA VAL A 630 -8.46 -12.04 -6.04
C VAL A 630 -8.14 -11.70 -7.48
N MET A 631 -8.44 -10.46 -7.89
CA MET A 631 -8.24 -9.96 -9.24
C MET A 631 -6.84 -9.39 -9.40
N LEU A 632 -6.08 -9.87 -10.37
CA LEU A 632 -4.66 -9.55 -10.56
C LEU A 632 -4.40 -8.49 -11.61
N HIS A 633 -5.18 -8.50 -12.70
CA HIS A 633 -5.00 -7.60 -13.84
C HIS A 633 -6.27 -7.46 -14.64
N ARG A 634 -6.45 -6.29 -15.27
CA ARG A 634 -7.59 -5.95 -16.11
C ARG A 634 -7.09 -5.31 -17.41
N ARG A 635 -7.57 -5.75 -18.54
CA ARG A 635 -7.37 -5.11 -19.84
C ARG A 635 -8.70 -5.04 -20.56
N LEU A 636 -9.19 -3.83 -20.79
CA LEU A 636 -10.57 -3.56 -21.21
C LEU A 636 -10.58 -2.76 -22.51
N LEU A 637 -11.65 -2.86 -23.28
CA LEU A 637 -11.77 -2.26 -24.61
C LEU A 637 -12.74 -1.08 -24.65
N HIS A 638 -13.50 -0.87 -23.58
CA HIS A 638 -14.54 0.15 -23.52
C HIS A 638 -14.39 1.04 -22.29
N ASP A 639 -14.87 2.27 -22.38
CA ASP A 639 -15.03 3.19 -21.26
C ASP A 639 -16.35 2.89 -20.52
N ASP A 640 -16.35 3.04 -19.21
CA ASP A 640 -17.54 2.80 -18.36
C ASP A 640 -18.42 4.04 -18.17
N GLY A 641 -18.10 5.15 -18.83
CA GLY A 641 -18.89 6.39 -18.75
C GLY A 641 -18.89 7.03 -17.36
N ARG A 642 -17.80 6.91 -16.61
CA ARG A 642 -17.64 7.51 -15.28
C ARG A 642 -16.63 8.66 -15.26
N GLY A 643 -16.37 9.28 -16.41
CA GLY A 643 -15.57 10.49 -16.54
C GLY A 643 -14.17 10.29 -17.07
N VAL A 644 -13.69 9.04 -17.21
CA VAL A 644 -12.34 8.76 -17.75
C VAL A 644 -12.27 9.04 -19.25
N ALA A 645 -13.33 8.67 -19.98
CA ALA A 645 -13.46 8.82 -21.42
C ALA A 645 -12.38 8.07 -22.24
N GLU A 646 -11.84 7.01 -21.67
CA GLU A 646 -10.95 6.06 -22.37
C GLU A 646 -11.06 4.66 -21.75
N ALA A 647 -10.76 3.65 -22.55
CA ALA A 647 -10.71 2.26 -22.08
C ALA A 647 -9.49 2.02 -21.19
N LEU A 648 -9.61 1.18 -20.18
CA LEU A 648 -8.48 0.71 -19.37
C LEU A 648 -7.67 -0.31 -20.17
N ASN A 649 -6.87 0.17 -21.13
CA ASN A 649 -6.02 -0.63 -22.03
C ASN A 649 -4.57 -0.18 -21.93
N GLU A 650 -3.96 -0.40 -20.77
CA GLU A 650 -2.57 -0.02 -20.52
C GLU A 650 -1.62 -0.74 -21.46
N SER A 651 -0.72 -0.01 -22.07
CA SER A 651 0.25 -0.54 -23.03
C SER A 651 1.63 0.11 -22.84
N ILE A 652 2.65 -0.60 -23.27
CA ILE A 652 4.03 -0.15 -23.32
C ILE A 652 4.57 -0.23 -24.74
N CYS A 653 5.25 0.82 -25.19
CA CYS A 653 5.92 0.89 -26.46
C CYS A 653 7.42 0.72 -26.26
N ILE A 654 7.98 -0.42 -26.63
CA ILE A 654 9.36 -0.81 -26.29
C ILE A 654 10.37 -0.33 -27.33
N SER A 655 9.98 -0.20 -28.61
CA SER A 655 10.88 0.24 -29.67
C SER A 655 10.18 1.07 -30.74
N ASN A 656 10.96 1.91 -31.43
CA ASN A 656 10.49 2.70 -32.56
C ASN A 656 10.10 1.78 -33.72
N GLY A 657 8.80 1.59 -33.95
CA GLY A 657 8.26 0.86 -35.07
C GLY A 657 7.54 -0.45 -34.76
N GLU A 658 7.67 -0.99 -33.55
CA GLU A 658 6.88 -2.12 -33.07
C GLU A 658 5.54 -1.63 -32.49
N PRO A 659 4.43 -2.39 -32.68
CA PRO A 659 3.16 -2.08 -32.01
C PRO A 659 3.33 -2.08 -30.49
N CYS A 660 2.70 -1.13 -29.82
CA CYS A 660 2.67 -1.12 -28.36
C CYS A 660 2.01 -2.40 -27.83
N GLN A 661 2.66 -3.06 -26.87
CA GLN A 661 2.16 -4.28 -26.26
C GLN A 661 1.37 -3.96 -24.98
N GLY A 662 0.38 -4.79 -24.65
CA GLY A 662 -0.31 -4.68 -23.38
C GLY A 662 0.65 -4.84 -22.20
N LEU A 663 0.31 -4.22 -21.08
CA LEU A 663 1.16 -4.22 -19.89
C LEU A 663 1.34 -5.63 -19.32
N VAL A 664 2.54 -5.93 -18.84
CA VAL A 664 2.86 -7.13 -18.06
C VAL A 664 2.88 -6.78 -16.58
N VAL A 665 2.12 -7.50 -15.80
CA VAL A 665 2.02 -7.31 -14.35
C VAL A 665 2.74 -8.43 -13.62
N GLN A 666 3.67 -8.07 -12.75
CA GLN A 666 4.36 -8.99 -11.86
C GLN A 666 3.93 -8.74 -10.42
N GLY A 667 3.73 -9.79 -9.64
CA GLY A 667 3.35 -9.68 -8.25
C GLY A 667 3.48 -10.98 -7.48
N GLN A 668 3.08 -10.91 -6.21
CA GLN A 668 3.10 -12.08 -5.35
C GLN A 668 1.96 -12.04 -4.35
N PHE A 669 1.54 -13.23 -3.94
CA PHE A 669 0.62 -13.43 -2.82
C PHE A 669 1.08 -14.60 -1.96
N PHE A 670 0.62 -14.60 -0.71
CA PHE A 670 1.10 -15.53 0.31
C PHE A 670 -0.09 -16.27 0.89
N ILE A 671 0.04 -17.58 1.03
CA ILE A 671 -1.03 -18.47 1.51
C ILE A 671 -0.57 -19.13 2.81
N ASN A 672 -1.42 -19.04 3.84
CA ASN A 672 -1.26 -19.81 5.05
C ASN A 672 -2.62 -20.36 5.52
N ILE A 673 -2.60 -21.57 6.11
CA ILE A 673 -3.76 -22.18 6.73
C ILE A 673 -3.38 -22.59 8.15
N ASP A 674 -4.11 -22.05 9.11
CA ASP A 674 -3.87 -22.25 10.53
C ASP A 674 -5.17 -22.55 11.29
N PRO A 675 -5.11 -23.06 12.54
CA PRO A 675 -6.28 -23.13 13.40
C PRO A 675 -6.86 -21.74 13.65
N VAL A 676 -8.17 -21.67 13.79
CA VAL A 676 -8.87 -20.43 14.16
C VAL A 676 -8.27 -19.86 15.45
N GLY A 677 -7.96 -18.56 15.44
CA GLY A 677 -7.32 -17.84 16.54
C GLY A 677 -5.80 -17.79 16.50
N ASN A 678 -5.13 -18.59 15.65
CA ASN A 678 -3.68 -18.55 15.48
C ASN A 678 -3.23 -17.79 14.22
N ALA A 679 -4.07 -17.78 13.19
CA ALA A 679 -3.76 -17.19 11.88
C ALA A 679 -3.51 -15.67 11.91
N ALA A 680 -4.12 -14.97 12.87
CA ALA A 680 -3.94 -13.54 13.02
C ALA A 680 -2.49 -13.14 13.25
N ARG A 681 -1.72 -13.91 14.04
CA ARG A 681 -0.31 -13.63 14.32
C ARG A 681 0.50 -13.65 13.02
N TRP A 682 0.32 -14.66 12.19
CA TRP A 682 0.95 -14.72 10.88
C TRP A 682 0.50 -13.57 9.97
N ARG A 683 -0.82 -13.34 9.82
CA ARG A 683 -1.35 -12.26 8.98
C ARG A 683 -0.76 -10.89 9.32
N ARG A 684 -0.75 -10.53 10.60
CA ARG A 684 -0.27 -9.21 11.04
C ARG A 684 1.23 -9.08 10.86
N THR A 685 2.01 -10.07 11.28
CA THR A 685 3.47 -10.03 11.20
C THR A 685 3.96 -10.13 9.76
N GLN A 686 3.47 -11.10 9.00
CA GLN A 686 3.85 -11.27 7.59
C GLN A 686 3.39 -10.10 6.73
N GLY A 687 2.20 -9.55 6.99
CA GLY A 687 1.71 -8.36 6.32
C GLY A 687 2.64 -7.15 6.51
N GLN A 688 3.18 -6.96 7.72
CA GLN A 688 4.16 -5.89 7.95
C GLN A 688 5.47 -6.14 7.19
N LYS A 689 5.93 -7.39 7.08
CA LYS A 689 7.12 -7.74 6.28
C LYS A 689 6.91 -7.47 4.79
N ILE A 690 5.72 -7.80 4.25
CA ILE A 690 5.37 -7.53 2.86
C ILE A 690 5.34 -6.02 2.57
N TYR A 691 4.80 -5.23 3.48
CA TYR A 691 4.63 -3.79 3.32
C TYR A 691 5.84 -2.95 3.73
N SER A 692 6.78 -3.56 4.43
CA SER A 692 8.07 -2.95 4.81
C SER A 692 9.20 -3.93 4.47
N PRO A 693 9.41 -4.26 3.16
CA PRO A 693 10.46 -5.18 2.76
C PRO A 693 11.83 -4.65 3.17
N LEU A 694 12.79 -5.56 3.40
CA LEU A 694 14.18 -5.16 3.60
C LEU A 694 14.66 -4.36 2.38
N GLN A 695 15.25 -3.20 2.63
CA GLN A 695 15.85 -2.42 1.55
C GLN A 695 17.31 -2.79 1.38
N LEU A 696 17.69 -3.09 0.13
CA LEU A 696 19.03 -3.53 -0.19
C LEU A 696 19.83 -2.41 -0.85
N ALA A 697 21.08 -2.30 -0.45
CA ALA A 697 22.05 -1.41 -1.08
C ALA A 697 23.38 -2.14 -1.29
N PHE A 698 24.14 -1.72 -2.29
CA PHE A 698 25.26 -2.49 -2.79
C PHE A 698 26.49 -1.60 -3.00
N ALA A 699 27.66 -2.15 -2.72
CA ALA A 699 28.92 -1.51 -3.06
C ALA A 699 29.98 -2.53 -3.47
N MET A 700 30.73 -2.25 -4.52
CA MET A 700 31.86 -3.08 -4.92
C MET A 700 33.15 -2.53 -4.30
N ILE A 701 33.84 -3.35 -3.53
CA ILE A 701 35.12 -2.97 -2.88
C ILE A 701 36.21 -4.02 -3.12
N PRO A 702 37.50 -3.64 -3.10
CA PRO A 702 38.58 -4.60 -2.97
C PRO A 702 38.47 -5.40 -1.66
N GLU A 703 38.74 -6.69 -1.68
CA GLU A 703 38.71 -7.51 -0.46
C GLU A 703 39.65 -7.00 0.63
N THR A 704 40.79 -6.40 0.24
CA THR A 704 41.72 -5.76 1.17
C THR A 704 41.13 -4.57 1.93
N ASN A 705 40.00 -4.05 1.45
CA ASN A 705 39.35 -2.84 1.99
C ASN A 705 38.15 -3.16 2.90
N HIS A 706 37.92 -4.42 3.29
CA HIS A 706 36.85 -4.75 4.26
C HIS A 706 36.99 -3.97 5.57
N SER A 707 38.20 -3.65 5.99
CA SER A 707 38.49 -2.81 7.16
C SER A 707 37.98 -1.35 7.06
N THR A 708 37.62 -0.90 5.87
CA THR A 708 36.99 0.43 5.70
C THR A 708 35.56 0.47 6.20
N ILE A 709 34.88 -0.68 6.26
CA ILE A 709 33.55 -0.82 6.88
C ILE A 709 33.77 -1.03 8.37
N THR A 710 33.76 0.07 9.13
CA THR A 710 34.02 0.05 10.57
C THR A 710 32.77 -0.22 11.40
N THR A 711 31.60 -0.07 10.80
CA THR A 711 30.28 -0.32 11.42
C THR A 711 29.47 -1.21 10.48
N PRO A 712 29.77 -2.51 10.42
CA PRO A 712 29.09 -3.42 9.49
C PRO A 712 27.66 -3.75 9.95
N GLU A 713 27.32 -3.52 11.21
CA GLU A 713 26.01 -3.71 11.81
C GLU A 713 25.64 -2.48 12.65
N PHE A 714 24.40 -2.03 12.55
CA PHE A 714 23.90 -0.84 13.23
C PHE A 714 22.43 -0.96 13.57
N SER A 715 22.04 -0.46 14.76
CA SER A 715 20.66 -0.17 15.13
C SER A 715 20.56 1.24 15.69
N SER A 716 19.51 1.96 15.36
CA SER A 716 19.23 3.28 15.94
C SER A 716 18.60 3.20 17.33
N LEU A 717 18.12 2.02 17.72
CA LEU A 717 17.57 1.77 19.05
C LEU A 717 18.66 1.57 20.10
N ILE A 718 18.30 1.72 21.35
CA ILE A 718 19.20 1.33 22.45
C ILE A 718 19.51 -0.17 22.35
N ALA A 719 20.75 -0.53 22.60
CA ALA A 719 21.22 -1.92 22.48
C ALA A 719 20.34 -2.89 23.30
N GLY A 720 19.86 -3.93 22.63
CA GLY A 720 19.00 -4.96 23.22
C GLY A 720 17.53 -4.56 23.36
N TYR A 721 17.12 -3.41 22.84
CA TYR A 721 15.71 -3.00 22.80
C TYR A 721 15.08 -3.27 21.44
N GLU A 722 13.85 -3.76 21.48
CA GLU A 722 12.97 -3.93 20.31
C GLU A 722 11.57 -3.40 20.66
N LEU A 723 10.84 -2.92 19.66
CA LEU A 723 9.43 -2.67 19.86
C LEU A 723 8.68 -3.98 20.09
N PRO A 724 7.61 -3.98 20.89
CA PRO A 724 6.72 -5.12 20.97
C PRO A 724 6.20 -5.51 19.56
N PRO A 725 6.03 -6.81 19.27
CA PRO A 725 5.66 -7.28 17.93
C PRO A 725 4.26 -6.85 17.47
N ASN A 726 3.45 -6.31 18.37
CA ASN A 726 2.15 -5.71 18.07
C ASN A 726 2.20 -4.19 17.77
N ILE A 727 3.40 -3.59 17.79
CA ILE A 727 3.58 -2.15 17.57
C ILE A 727 4.47 -1.89 16.35
N VAL A 728 4.03 -0.95 15.52
CA VAL A 728 4.80 -0.48 14.35
C VAL A 728 4.92 1.04 14.34
N ILE A 729 6.00 1.53 13.75
CA ILE A 729 6.14 2.95 13.39
C ILE A 729 5.54 3.13 12.01
N ILE A 730 4.49 3.94 11.90
CA ILE A 730 3.87 4.29 10.62
C ILE A 730 4.30 5.66 10.10
N THR A 731 4.85 6.51 10.96
CA THR A 731 5.46 7.78 10.57
C THR A 731 6.62 8.07 11.51
N LEU A 732 7.78 8.34 10.92
CA LEU A 732 8.91 8.96 11.59
C LEU A 732 9.41 10.05 10.65
N GLN A 733 9.10 11.31 10.96
CA GLN A 733 9.39 12.44 10.08
C GLN A 733 10.03 13.57 10.88
N GLU A 734 11.24 13.95 10.54
CA GLU A 734 11.90 15.12 11.11
C GLU A 734 11.27 16.37 10.50
N LEU A 735 10.63 17.19 11.32
CA LEU A 735 10.00 18.44 10.89
C LEU A 735 11.04 19.58 10.82
N ASP A 736 11.94 19.59 11.77
CA ASP A 736 13.10 20.49 11.84
C ASP A 736 14.16 19.88 12.77
N GLU A 737 15.27 20.55 12.97
CA GLU A 737 16.43 20.08 13.76
C GLU A 737 16.10 19.60 15.19
N LYS A 738 14.93 19.96 15.73
CA LYS A 738 14.50 19.65 17.10
C LYS A 738 13.22 18.86 17.18
N ASN A 739 12.37 18.93 16.18
CA ASN A 739 11.01 18.43 16.25
C ASN A 739 10.81 17.24 15.33
N LEU A 740 10.35 16.14 15.89
CA LEU A 740 10.00 14.91 15.20
C LEU A 740 8.51 14.66 15.31
N LEU A 741 7.88 14.32 14.21
CA LEU A 741 6.56 13.71 14.16
C LEU A 741 6.70 12.20 14.17
N LEU A 742 6.17 11.55 15.22
CA LEU A 742 6.17 10.11 15.38
C LEU A 742 4.73 9.60 15.46
N ARG A 743 4.38 8.61 14.63
CA ARG A 743 3.15 7.84 14.79
C ARG A 743 3.46 6.38 15.04
N LEU A 744 2.95 5.87 16.13
CA LEU A 744 3.01 4.48 16.53
C LEU A 744 1.61 3.87 16.44
N ALA A 745 1.52 2.68 15.86
CA ALA A 745 0.26 1.98 15.70
C ALA A 745 0.32 0.59 16.32
N HIS A 746 -0.74 0.23 17.03
CA HIS A 746 -1.01 -1.14 17.41
C HIS A 746 -1.70 -1.84 16.24
N ILE A 747 -1.21 -3.01 15.82
CA ILE A 747 -1.63 -3.67 14.58
C ILE A 747 -2.65 -4.79 14.75
N TYR A 748 -3.00 -5.15 15.98
CA TYR A 748 -3.98 -6.20 16.28
C TYR A 748 -5.32 -5.59 16.68
N GLU A 749 -6.41 -6.29 16.32
CA GLU A 749 -7.75 -6.03 16.82
C GLU A 749 -7.90 -6.53 18.24
N ALA A 750 -8.93 -6.05 18.96
CA ALA A 750 -9.28 -6.61 20.26
C ALA A 750 -9.71 -8.08 20.10
N ASN A 751 -9.15 -8.95 20.94
CA ASN A 751 -9.42 -10.40 20.96
C ASN A 751 -9.01 -11.16 19.66
N GLU A 752 -8.19 -10.56 18.80
CA GLU A 752 -7.68 -11.24 17.60
C GLU A 752 -6.57 -12.25 17.93
N ASP A 753 -5.75 -11.94 18.95
CA ASP A 753 -4.71 -12.82 19.49
C ASP A 753 -4.70 -12.72 21.04
N ALA A 754 -4.50 -13.84 21.73
CA ALA A 754 -4.58 -13.88 23.20
C ALA A 754 -3.50 -13.03 23.89
N GLU A 755 -2.30 -12.95 23.32
CA GLU A 755 -1.16 -12.22 23.87
C GLU A 755 -0.99 -10.85 23.22
N LEU A 756 -1.09 -10.80 21.88
CA LEU A 756 -0.73 -9.61 21.11
C LEU A 756 -1.86 -8.59 20.97
N SER A 757 -3.10 -8.97 21.28
CA SER A 757 -4.24 -8.03 21.38
C SER A 757 -4.33 -7.33 22.75
N GLN A 758 -3.22 -7.23 23.48
CA GLN A 758 -3.14 -6.54 24.77
C GLN A 758 -2.56 -5.13 24.59
N VAL A 759 -2.81 -4.26 25.57
CA VAL A 759 -2.20 -2.92 25.63
C VAL A 759 -0.68 -3.07 25.70
N ALA A 760 0.01 -2.41 24.79
CA ALA A 760 1.47 -2.39 24.75
C ALA A 760 2.02 -1.14 25.43
N THR A 761 3.08 -1.31 26.21
CA THR A 761 3.81 -0.20 26.84
C THR A 761 5.15 0.01 26.15
N ILE A 762 5.44 1.25 25.78
CA ILE A 762 6.66 1.64 25.05
C ILE A 762 7.37 2.74 25.83
N ASN A 763 8.67 2.56 26.07
CA ASN A 763 9.51 3.66 26.52
C ASN A 763 10.14 4.35 25.31
N LEU A 764 9.74 5.59 25.07
CA LEU A 764 10.20 6.39 23.92
C LEU A 764 11.71 6.70 23.98
N GLU A 765 12.31 6.78 25.17
CA GLU A 765 13.76 7.01 25.27
C GLU A 765 14.57 5.87 24.65
N ASN A 766 14.04 4.66 24.68
CA ASN A 766 14.70 3.49 24.10
C ASN A 766 14.68 3.49 22.55
N LEU A 767 13.81 4.30 21.92
CA LEU A 767 13.76 4.45 20.48
C LEU A 767 14.85 5.36 19.91
N PHE A 768 15.49 6.16 20.74
CA PHE A 768 16.43 7.20 20.30
C PHE A 768 17.76 7.10 21.04
N ALA A 769 18.61 6.12 20.69
CA ALA A 769 19.90 5.87 21.36
C ALA A 769 20.84 7.08 21.31
N HIS A 770 20.68 7.98 20.33
CA HIS A 770 21.62 9.05 20.05
C HIS A 770 21.08 10.46 20.32
N ARG A 771 19.79 10.60 20.70
CA ARG A 771 19.15 11.88 20.96
C ARG A 771 18.37 11.84 22.29
N LYS A 772 18.52 12.82 23.14
CA LYS A 772 17.78 12.94 24.41
C LYS A 772 16.48 13.68 24.20
N ILE A 773 15.36 13.07 24.64
CA ILE A 773 14.05 13.71 24.60
C ILE A 773 14.00 14.86 25.61
N ASP A 774 13.52 16.01 25.17
CA ASP A 774 13.17 17.17 26.01
C ASP A 774 11.70 17.14 26.40
N LYS A 775 10.82 16.97 25.40
CA LYS A 775 9.37 17.01 25.59
C LYS A 775 8.66 16.09 24.61
N VAL A 776 7.59 15.46 25.07
CA VAL A 776 6.63 14.70 24.27
C VAL A 776 5.26 15.34 24.39
N SER A 777 4.58 15.55 23.27
CA SER A 777 3.20 16.03 23.24
C SER A 777 2.35 15.12 22.35
N GLU A 778 1.22 14.64 22.88
CA GLU A 778 0.25 13.86 22.10
C GLU A 778 -0.61 14.82 21.27
N LEU A 779 -0.68 14.52 19.95
CA LEU A 779 -1.44 15.27 18.98
C LEU A 779 -2.71 14.51 18.55
N SER A 780 -3.60 15.20 17.86
CA SER A 780 -4.65 14.56 17.05
C SER A 780 -4.02 13.66 16.00
N LEU A 781 -4.78 12.72 15.45
CA LEU A 781 -4.27 11.79 14.42
C LEU A 781 -3.71 12.54 13.19
N SER A 782 -4.34 13.64 12.79
CA SER A 782 -3.89 14.55 11.72
C SER A 782 -2.76 15.50 12.12
N ALA A 783 -2.32 15.48 13.37
CA ALA A 783 -1.26 16.33 13.94
C ALA A 783 -1.52 17.85 13.92
N ASN A 784 -2.77 18.29 13.69
CA ASN A 784 -3.12 19.70 13.60
C ASN A 784 -3.43 20.37 14.94
N GLN A 785 -3.56 19.62 16.05
CA GLN A 785 -3.82 20.16 17.39
C GLN A 785 -3.38 19.19 18.48
N LEU A 786 -3.19 19.72 19.68
CA LEU A 786 -2.92 18.89 20.86
C LEU A 786 -4.13 18.00 21.19
N ARG A 787 -3.88 16.73 21.51
CA ARG A 787 -4.92 15.77 21.92
C ARG A 787 -5.75 16.28 23.10
N SER A 788 -5.10 16.96 24.03
CA SER A 788 -5.75 17.55 25.23
C SER A 788 -6.75 18.67 24.90
N LYS A 789 -6.62 19.28 23.72
CA LYS A 789 -7.55 20.32 23.25
C LYS A 789 -8.72 19.77 22.45
N MET A 790 -8.68 18.52 22.05
CA MET A 790 -9.76 17.89 21.29
C MET A 790 -11.00 17.72 22.16
N LYS A 791 -12.13 18.11 21.60
CA LYS A 791 -13.46 17.95 22.22
C LYS A 791 -14.28 17.04 21.30
N PRO A 792 -14.20 15.72 21.44
CA PRO A 792 -15.02 14.83 20.62
C PRO A 792 -16.49 15.01 20.94
N LEU A 793 -17.32 15.11 19.93
CA LEU A 793 -18.76 15.14 20.07
C LEU A 793 -19.24 13.75 20.54
N LYS A 794 -20.19 13.75 21.48
CA LYS A 794 -20.86 12.52 21.91
C LYS A 794 -22.25 12.48 21.33
N TRP A 795 -22.52 11.44 20.58
CA TRP A 795 -23.78 11.26 19.87
C TRP A 795 -24.74 10.41 20.69
N LYS A 796 -25.99 10.80 20.71
CA LYS A 796 -27.08 9.99 21.25
C LYS A 796 -27.51 8.96 20.21
N LEU A 797 -27.51 7.70 20.59
CA LEU A 797 -27.86 6.60 19.70
C LEU A 797 -29.32 6.16 19.91
N GLU A 798 -29.93 5.58 18.88
CA GLU A 798 -31.25 4.96 18.99
C GLU A 798 -31.25 3.80 19.98
N THR A 799 -32.41 3.58 20.63
CA THR A 799 -32.61 2.45 21.55
C THR A 799 -32.45 1.13 20.81
N GLY A 800 -31.60 0.24 21.33
CA GLY A 800 -31.31 -1.06 20.70
C GLY A 800 -30.06 -1.07 19.83
N ALA A 801 -29.37 0.07 19.62
CA ALA A 801 -28.05 0.07 18.98
C ALA A 801 -27.07 -0.76 19.84
N GLN A 802 -26.64 -1.89 19.30
CA GLN A 802 -25.64 -2.74 19.96
C GLN A 802 -24.27 -2.05 19.88
N MET A 803 -23.87 -1.41 20.95
CA MET A 803 -22.48 -0.97 21.09
C MET A 803 -21.59 -2.20 21.25
N VAL A 804 -20.72 -2.43 20.32
CA VAL A 804 -19.74 -3.52 20.38
C VAL A 804 -18.60 -3.08 21.30
N GLY A 805 -18.54 -3.66 22.50
CA GLY A 805 -17.43 -3.57 23.45
C GLY A 805 -17.20 -2.21 24.12
N SER A 806 -16.60 -2.23 25.28
CA SER A 806 -15.99 -1.02 25.86
C SER A 806 -14.61 -0.84 25.22
N PRO A 807 -14.33 0.30 24.58
CA PRO A 807 -13.04 0.51 23.94
C PRO A 807 -11.93 0.52 24.99
N ILE A 808 -10.93 -0.33 24.79
CA ILE A 808 -9.68 -0.26 25.52
C ILE A 808 -8.86 0.88 24.90
N ARG A 809 -8.37 1.80 25.71
CA ARG A 809 -7.44 2.84 25.28
C ARG A 809 -6.21 2.87 26.17
N GLY A 810 -5.06 3.16 25.57
CA GLY A 810 -3.86 3.46 26.31
C GLY A 810 -4.02 4.77 27.11
N ALA A 811 -3.39 4.84 28.26
CA ALA A 811 -3.44 6.02 29.12
C ALA A 811 -2.95 7.28 28.36
N PRO A 812 -3.54 8.46 28.65
CA PRO A 812 -3.01 9.74 28.15
C PRO A 812 -1.57 9.97 28.63
N ILE A 813 -0.78 10.59 27.79
CA ILE A 813 0.60 10.93 28.12
C ILE A 813 0.60 12.05 29.16
N LYS A 814 1.30 11.85 30.27
CA LYS A 814 1.50 12.87 31.30
C LYS A 814 2.79 13.64 31.05
N ASP A 815 2.79 14.93 31.37
CA ASP A 815 3.98 15.78 31.21
C ASP A 815 5.19 15.18 31.96
N GLY A 816 6.31 15.10 31.28
CA GLY A 816 7.56 14.53 31.81
C GLY A 816 7.63 12.99 31.79
N GLN A 817 6.61 12.30 31.30
CA GLN A 817 6.64 10.86 31.09
C GLN A 817 6.98 10.52 29.63
N PHE A 818 7.91 9.60 29.45
CA PHE A 818 8.30 9.07 28.13
C PHE A 818 7.84 7.63 27.91
N SER A 819 7.17 7.04 28.89
CA SER A 819 6.47 5.76 28.76
C SER A 819 5.06 6.01 28.28
N ILE A 820 4.65 5.32 27.20
CA ILE A 820 3.34 5.43 26.60
C ILE A 820 2.67 4.07 26.49
N GLU A 821 1.35 4.06 26.57
CA GLU A 821 0.53 2.89 26.35
C GLU A 821 -0.23 3.03 25.04
N ILE A 822 -0.30 1.95 24.27
CA ILE A 822 -1.05 1.88 22.99
C ILE A 822 -1.94 0.64 23.04
N ALA A 823 -3.25 0.86 22.93
CA ALA A 823 -4.25 -0.20 22.93
C ALA A 823 -4.45 -0.79 21.52
N PRO A 824 -5.11 -1.97 21.41
CA PRO A 824 -5.45 -2.57 20.12
C PRO A 824 -6.06 -1.57 19.13
N MET A 825 -5.57 -1.58 17.88
CA MET A 825 -5.94 -0.65 16.80
C MET A 825 -5.74 0.84 17.08
N GLU A 826 -5.20 1.23 18.23
CA GLU A 826 -4.91 2.62 18.52
C GLU A 826 -3.69 3.10 17.73
N ILE A 827 -3.74 4.36 17.28
CA ILE A 827 -2.61 5.08 16.72
C ILE A 827 -2.34 6.28 17.63
N LYS A 828 -1.12 6.40 18.13
CA LYS A 828 -0.68 7.59 18.85
C LYS A 828 0.20 8.45 17.97
N THR A 829 -0.18 9.71 17.86
CA THR A 829 0.55 10.74 17.12
C THR A 829 1.26 11.64 18.11
N LEU A 830 2.57 11.73 18.01
CA LEU A 830 3.44 12.39 18.96
C LEU A 830 4.28 13.46 18.27
N SER A 831 4.35 14.64 18.87
CA SER A 831 5.41 15.60 18.61
C SER A 831 6.48 15.42 19.68
N ILE A 832 7.70 15.07 19.25
CA ILE A 832 8.84 14.86 20.11
C ILE A 832 9.84 15.99 19.89
N LYS A 833 10.23 16.64 20.98
CA LYS A 833 11.28 17.65 20.97
C LYS A 833 12.53 17.10 21.64
N PHE A 834 13.68 17.27 21.00
CA PHE A 834 14.96 16.83 21.53
C PHE A 834 15.73 17.97 22.20
N LYS A 835 16.53 17.61 23.23
CA LYS A 835 17.48 18.54 23.85
C LYS A 835 18.63 18.84 22.89
N TYR A 836 19.14 20.07 22.94
CA TYR A 836 20.48 20.32 22.39
C TYR A 836 21.51 19.59 23.27
N ASP A 837 22.37 18.83 22.65
CA ASP A 837 23.65 18.53 23.26
C ASP A 837 24.51 19.81 23.16
N ASN A 838 24.68 20.52 24.29
CA ASN A 838 25.60 21.68 24.39
C ASN A 838 27.04 21.25 24.13
#